data_43b88cafeb0d23ac820f29f4811b9714
#
_entry.id   43b88cafeb0d23ac820f29f4811b9714
#
_cell.length_a   1.000
_cell.length_b   1.000
_cell.length_c   1.000
_cell.angle_alpha   90.00
_cell.angle_beta   90.00
_cell.angle_gamma   90.00
#
_symmetry.space_group_name_H-M   'P 1'
#
loop_
_entity.id
_entity.type
_entity.pdbx_description
1 polymer ?
#
loop_
_entity_poly.entity_id
_entity_poly.type
_entity_poly.pdbx_seq_one_letter_code
_entity_poly.pdbx_strand_id
1 'polypeptide(L)'
;CRDYMGGGWPKSLDKEITLQVAALERKMKARLGDPSSPLLVSVRSGAKFSMPGMMDTVLNLGLNDKSVVGLARTTNDERFSYDSYRRFISMYGRIVLGIDGAKFEHPFDDAKKTAGVKSDADLPASALKALCETYKQVVKAETGREFPQDPMKQLRGAIEAVFRSWNGARAIAYRVREKISHDLGTAVNVQAMVFGNRDNNSGTGVGFTRNAATGENKPYGDFLVNAQGEDVVAGIRNTETLDDLKRQFPAIHAELMTIFDRLERHYKDMCDTEFTIDQGKLWMLQTRVGKRTGAAALRMAVDMTKPSGKGKAAWKISKKDALMRVAAEHLDQVLHPQFANKSKALTKGLAASPGAAVGAVYFTADDAAAAAGRGEAVILVRSETSPEDVHGMMVAKGILTARGGLVSHAAVVARGWGTPAIVGAESVHIDGKKFTVGDTVVREGDVISLDGTTGEVIIGAMMLAEAKPTKEFFTILKWADEVRKGKLAVRANADTDEDAIKAREYGAEGIGLCRTEHMFLAPDRLPVVRRMILASTPAEETAALDELRKVQTEDFAALLRAMSGLPVTVRLLDPPLHEFLPRVDELEIKKATVGLSAEETKLIEAARSWAEVNPMLGTRGVRLGVIKPGLYAMQVRALLAAADIVASEGFSPIVEVMIPLTVTKEELALARSWVEQEILDHSKQIKSAPKSGARKSIKNSIKNSKRPKVTIGTMIETPRAALVAGELAEISDFFSFGTNDLTQMTFGFSRDDVESRMMPAYLEAGLLKRNPFETIDQVGVGELVQLAAKRGRKAKRGIKLGVCGEHGGDPESIGLFYRAGLDYVSCSPYRIPIARLASAQAIIGGSKAETK
;
A
#
# COMPACT_ATOMS: atom_id res chain seq x y z
N CYS A 1 -26.43 -5.00 -9.43
CA CYS A 1 -26.00 -3.68 -8.97
C CYS A 1 -25.71 -2.74 -10.15
N ARG A 2 -24.81 -3.09 -11.08
CA ARG A 2 -24.50 -2.21 -12.25
C ARG A 2 -25.76 -1.79 -13.02
N ASP A 3 -26.61 -2.75 -13.37
CA ASP A 3 -27.88 -2.47 -14.09
C ASP A 3 -28.81 -1.57 -13.26
N TYR A 4 -28.88 -1.81 -11.93
CA TYR A 4 -29.67 -0.99 -11.01
C TYR A 4 -29.14 0.45 -10.94
N MET A 5 -27.83 0.63 -10.84
CA MET A 5 -27.20 1.95 -10.76
C MET A 5 -27.28 2.72 -12.08
N GLY A 6 -27.29 2.02 -13.23
CA GLY A 6 -27.36 2.62 -14.56
C GLY A 6 -28.79 2.91 -15.08
N GLY A 7 -29.81 2.25 -14.57
CA GLY A 7 -31.17 2.33 -15.11
C GLY A 7 -32.29 2.02 -14.13
N GLY A 8 -31.98 1.89 -12.85
CA GLY A 8 -32.96 1.52 -11.84
C GLY A 8 -33.26 0.01 -11.78
N TRP A 9 -34.33 -0.36 -11.12
CA TRP A 9 -34.66 -1.76 -10.87
C TRP A 9 -34.87 -2.55 -12.15
N PRO A 10 -34.13 -3.66 -12.42
CA PRO A 10 -34.27 -4.47 -13.63
C PRO A 10 -35.63 -5.16 -13.69
N LYS A 11 -36.32 -5.07 -14.83
CA LYS A 11 -37.69 -5.60 -15.01
C LYS A 11 -37.84 -7.12 -14.79
N SER A 12 -36.77 -7.91 -15.05
CA SER A 12 -36.77 -9.37 -14.84
C SER A 12 -36.55 -9.78 -13.38
N LEU A 13 -35.98 -8.91 -12.55
CA LEU A 13 -35.47 -9.26 -11.23
C LEU A 13 -36.58 -9.67 -10.26
N ASP A 14 -37.75 -9.04 -10.28
CA ASP A 14 -38.88 -9.41 -9.42
C ASP A 14 -39.33 -10.85 -9.66
N LYS A 15 -39.39 -11.29 -10.93
CA LYS A 15 -39.76 -12.68 -11.29
C LYS A 15 -38.68 -13.66 -10.79
N GLU A 16 -37.41 -13.34 -10.96
CA GLU A 16 -36.29 -14.16 -10.48
C GLU A 16 -36.29 -14.29 -8.97
N ILE A 17 -36.43 -13.17 -8.24
CA ILE A 17 -36.52 -13.16 -6.77
C ILE A 17 -37.68 -14.04 -6.31
N THR A 18 -38.86 -13.89 -6.89
CA THR A 18 -40.08 -14.69 -6.53
C THR A 18 -39.81 -16.18 -6.71
N LEU A 19 -39.20 -16.58 -7.83
CA LEU A 19 -38.86 -17.98 -8.09
C LEU A 19 -37.86 -18.54 -7.10
N GLN A 20 -36.81 -17.77 -6.77
CA GLN A 20 -35.74 -18.22 -5.85
C GLN A 20 -36.23 -18.22 -4.40
N VAL A 21 -37.04 -17.25 -3.99
CA VAL A 21 -37.66 -17.26 -2.64
C VAL A 21 -38.54 -18.50 -2.51
N ALA A 22 -39.40 -18.82 -3.48
CA ALA A 22 -40.22 -20.05 -3.47
C ALA A 22 -39.37 -21.34 -3.44
N ALA A 23 -38.19 -21.34 -4.09
CA ALA A 23 -37.26 -22.46 -4.00
C ALA A 23 -36.61 -22.58 -2.60
N LEU A 24 -36.24 -21.45 -1.98
CA LEU A 24 -35.73 -21.40 -0.63
C LEU A 24 -36.77 -21.86 0.40
N GLU A 25 -37.99 -21.39 0.30
CA GLU A 25 -39.14 -21.80 1.14
C GLU A 25 -39.36 -23.31 1.11
N ARG A 26 -39.34 -23.91 -0.08
CA ARG A 26 -39.46 -25.38 -0.24
C ARG A 26 -38.33 -26.13 0.46
N LYS A 27 -37.06 -25.64 0.34
CA LYS A 27 -35.91 -26.26 0.96
C LYS A 27 -35.97 -26.14 2.48
N MET A 28 -36.37 -24.98 2.99
CA MET A 28 -36.47 -24.69 4.41
C MET A 28 -37.74 -25.21 5.06
N LYS A 29 -38.74 -25.62 4.25
CA LYS A 29 -40.07 -26.05 4.70
C LYS A 29 -40.78 -24.98 5.54
N ALA A 30 -40.53 -23.71 5.25
CA ALA A 30 -41.09 -22.54 5.93
C ALA A 30 -41.32 -21.43 4.88
N ARG A 31 -42.29 -20.54 5.10
CA ARG A 31 -42.60 -19.44 4.18
C ARG A 31 -42.10 -18.10 4.75
N LEU A 32 -41.64 -17.23 3.86
CA LEU A 32 -41.17 -15.89 4.22
C LEU A 32 -42.33 -15.08 4.84
N GLY A 33 -42.17 -14.66 6.10
CA GLY A 33 -43.17 -13.92 6.85
C GLY A 33 -44.42 -14.70 7.25
N ASP A 34 -44.39 -16.05 7.24
CA ASP A 34 -45.52 -16.89 7.68
C ASP A 34 -45.91 -16.56 9.15
N PRO A 35 -47.21 -16.34 9.41
CA PRO A 35 -47.69 -16.00 10.74
C PRO A 35 -47.58 -17.14 11.76
N SER A 36 -47.37 -18.38 11.35
CA SER A 36 -47.27 -19.54 12.25
C SER A 36 -45.83 -20.06 12.44
N SER A 37 -45.05 -20.12 11.34
CA SER A 37 -43.64 -20.58 11.37
C SER A 37 -42.84 -19.83 10.31
N PRO A 38 -42.39 -18.60 10.61
CA PRO A 38 -41.79 -17.74 9.60
C PRO A 38 -40.39 -18.20 9.20
N LEU A 39 -40.16 -18.26 7.87
CA LEU A 39 -38.82 -18.21 7.33
C LEU A 39 -38.30 -16.78 7.49
N LEU A 40 -37.16 -16.61 8.11
CA LEU A 40 -36.45 -15.34 8.16
C LEU A 40 -35.21 -15.43 7.29
N VAL A 41 -34.84 -14.32 6.66
CA VAL A 41 -33.68 -14.25 5.78
C VAL A 41 -32.77 -13.06 6.13
N SER A 42 -31.49 -13.21 5.84
CA SER A 42 -30.55 -12.11 5.74
C SER A 42 -30.35 -11.68 4.30
N VAL A 43 -30.15 -10.39 4.06
CA VAL A 43 -29.80 -9.79 2.78
C VAL A 43 -28.42 -9.17 2.91
N ARG A 44 -27.44 -9.75 2.24
CA ARG A 44 -26.02 -9.46 2.39
C ARG A 44 -25.37 -9.12 1.05
N SER A 45 -24.34 -8.28 1.05
CA SER A 45 -23.54 -8.03 -0.15
C SER A 45 -22.73 -9.27 -0.56
N GLY A 46 -22.53 -9.43 -1.88
CA GLY A 46 -21.73 -10.48 -2.50
C GLY A 46 -20.68 -9.91 -3.45
N ALA A 47 -19.90 -8.91 -2.99
CA ALA A 47 -18.88 -8.28 -3.81
C ALA A 47 -17.71 -9.25 -4.08
N LYS A 48 -17.03 -9.07 -5.23
CA LYS A 48 -15.85 -9.85 -5.62
C LYS A 48 -14.71 -9.72 -4.62
N PHE A 49 -14.52 -8.51 -4.06
CA PHE A 49 -13.52 -8.23 -3.04
C PHE A 49 -14.18 -8.11 -1.68
N SER A 50 -13.52 -8.64 -0.65
CA SER A 50 -13.95 -8.45 0.74
C SER A 50 -13.73 -7.00 1.14
N MET A 51 -14.81 -6.35 1.57
CA MET A 51 -14.81 -4.97 2.08
C MET A 51 -15.48 -4.97 3.47
N PRO A 52 -14.77 -5.36 4.54
CA PRO A 52 -15.33 -5.55 5.87
C PRO A 52 -16.01 -4.28 6.39
N GLY A 53 -17.29 -4.37 6.77
CA GLY A 53 -18.06 -3.24 7.30
C GLY A 53 -18.44 -2.13 6.30
N MET A 54 -17.99 -2.21 5.04
CA MET A 54 -18.25 -1.15 4.04
C MET A 54 -19.61 -1.27 3.36
N MET A 55 -20.18 -2.47 3.33
CA MET A 55 -21.43 -2.78 2.64
C MET A 55 -22.52 -3.12 3.66
N ASP A 56 -23.73 -2.68 3.38
CA ASP A 56 -24.86 -2.91 4.26
C ASP A 56 -25.34 -4.36 4.26
N THR A 57 -25.89 -4.79 5.40
CA THR A 57 -26.51 -6.10 5.63
C THR A 57 -27.83 -5.89 6.35
N VAL A 58 -28.89 -6.57 5.96
CA VAL A 58 -30.18 -6.56 6.65
C VAL A 58 -30.47 -7.96 7.17
N LEU A 59 -30.65 -8.09 8.48
CA LEU A 59 -30.94 -9.35 9.18
C LEU A 59 -32.41 -9.42 9.60
N ASN A 60 -32.88 -10.61 9.96
CA ASN A 60 -34.23 -10.88 10.47
C ASN A 60 -35.37 -10.44 9.56
N LEU A 61 -35.09 -10.32 8.25
CA LEU A 61 -36.08 -9.92 7.28
C LEU A 61 -37.17 -10.99 7.12
N GLY A 62 -38.42 -10.55 7.09
CA GLY A 62 -39.62 -11.40 7.11
C GLY A 62 -40.39 -11.25 8.42
N LEU A 63 -39.82 -10.57 9.44
CA LEU A 63 -40.57 -10.22 10.66
C LEU A 63 -41.56 -9.09 10.38
N ASN A 64 -42.76 -9.28 10.90
CA ASN A 64 -43.85 -8.31 10.94
C ASN A 64 -44.72 -8.58 12.18
N ASP A 65 -45.77 -7.79 12.41
CA ASP A 65 -46.62 -7.90 13.56
C ASP A 65 -47.32 -9.28 13.74
N LYS A 66 -47.44 -10.02 12.64
CA LYS A 66 -48.04 -11.37 12.66
C LYS A 66 -46.97 -12.45 12.80
N SER A 67 -45.92 -12.38 12.06
CA SER A 67 -44.85 -13.39 12.04
C SER A 67 -44.01 -13.40 13.32
N VAL A 68 -43.89 -12.30 14.06
CA VAL A 68 -43.21 -12.27 15.37
C VAL A 68 -43.94 -13.14 16.37
N VAL A 69 -45.28 -13.20 16.34
CA VAL A 69 -46.10 -14.08 17.21
C VAL A 69 -45.87 -15.54 16.84
N GLY A 70 -45.77 -15.85 15.55
CA GLY A 70 -45.41 -17.19 15.06
C GLY A 70 -44.04 -17.63 15.52
N LEU A 71 -43.06 -16.72 15.43
CA LEU A 71 -41.69 -16.97 15.93
C LEU A 71 -41.68 -17.26 17.45
N ALA A 72 -42.40 -16.48 18.20
CA ALA A 72 -42.53 -16.69 19.64
C ALA A 72 -43.12 -18.07 20.00
N ARG A 73 -44.13 -18.53 19.25
CA ARG A 73 -44.67 -19.87 19.42
C ARG A 73 -43.70 -20.98 19.07
N THR A 74 -43.02 -20.85 17.91
CA THR A 74 -42.12 -21.89 17.43
C THR A 74 -40.83 -22.00 18.24
N THR A 75 -40.37 -20.90 18.81
CA THR A 75 -39.19 -20.85 19.67
C THR A 75 -39.51 -21.06 21.16
N ASN A 76 -40.76 -20.93 21.54
CA ASN A 76 -41.24 -20.85 22.93
C ASN A 76 -40.51 -19.74 23.74
N ASP A 77 -40.14 -18.65 23.05
CA ASP A 77 -39.38 -17.52 23.61
C ASP A 77 -39.88 -16.19 23.03
N GLU A 78 -40.74 -15.51 23.80
CA GLU A 78 -41.24 -14.18 23.44
C GLU A 78 -40.13 -13.11 23.46
N ARG A 79 -39.23 -13.23 24.45
CA ARG A 79 -38.14 -12.27 24.58
C ARG A 79 -37.25 -12.26 23.33
N PHE A 80 -36.76 -13.44 22.92
CA PHE A 80 -35.95 -13.61 21.69
C PHE A 80 -36.67 -13.07 20.45
N SER A 81 -37.97 -13.35 20.34
CA SER A 81 -38.75 -12.99 19.14
C SER A 81 -38.95 -11.48 19.04
N TYR A 82 -39.28 -10.79 20.13
CA TYR A 82 -39.42 -9.33 20.11
C TYR A 82 -38.09 -8.62 20.11
N ASP A 83 -37.00 -9.17 20.64
CA ASP A 83 -35.64 -8.63 20.44
C ASP A 83 -35.22 -8.72 18.97
N SER A 84 -35.47 -9.83 18.29
CA SER A 84 -35.22 -9.99 16.87
C SER A 84 -36.04 -9.01 16.04
N TYR A 85 -37.29 -8.74 16.41
CA TYR A 85 -38.15 -7.82 15.69
C TYR A 85 -37.73 -6.35 15.88
N ARG A 86 -37.40 -5.93 17.11
CA ARG A 86 -36.90 -4.57 17.35
C ARG A 86 -35.60 -4.32 16.63
N ARG A 87 -34.66 -5.31 16.62
CA ARG A 87 -33.40 -5.24 15.86
C ARG A 87 -33.68 -5.07 14.37
N PHE A 88 -34.65 -5.82 13.83
CA PHE A 88 -35.02 -5.70 12.41
C PHE A 88 -35.59 -4.32 12.09
N ILE A 89 -36.52 -3.78 12.90
CA ILE A 89 -37.11 -2.45 12.66
C ILE A 89 -36.03 -1.37 12.68
N SER A 90 -35.15 -1.38 13.69
CA SER A 90 -34.04 -0.42 13.79
C SER A 90 -33.09 -0.54 12.58
N MET A 91 -32.63 -1.74 12.25
CA MET A 91 -31.73 -2.00 11.14
C MET A 91 -32.33 -1.60 9.79
N TYR A 92 -33.58 -2.00 9.55
CA TYR A 92 -34.31 -1.63 8.34
C TYR A 92 -34.53 -0.12 8.25
N GLY A 93 -34.89 0.52 9.35
CA GLY A 93 -35.05 1.97 9.45
C GLY A 93 -33.77 2.72 9.08
N ARG A 94 -32.63 2.30 9.63
CA ARG A 94 -31.32 2.93 9.37
C ARG A 94 -30.85 2.67 7.92
N ILE A 95 -30.83 1.42 7.50
CA ILE A 95 -30.20 0.98 6.24
C ILE A 95 -31.08 1.24 5.04
N VAL A 96 -32.35 0.89 5.13
CA VAL A 96 -33.28 0.94 3.97
C VAL A 96 -33.96 2.28 3.86
N LEU A 97 -34.40 2.84 5.01
CA LEU A 97 -35.18 4.08 5.06
C LEU A 97 -34.32 5.33 5.32
N GLY A 98 -33.02 5.16 5.71
CA GLY A 98 -32.09 6.25 5.90
C GLY A 98 -32.32 7.09 7.18
N ILE A 99 -32.95 6.50 8.19
CA ILE A 99 -33.23 7.18 9.47
C ILE A 99 -31.97 7.19 10.32
N ASP A 100 -31.67 8.31 10.99
CA ASP A 100 -30.54 8.42 11.92
C ASP A 100 -30.65 7.39 13.06
N GLY A 101 -29.54 6.68 13.32
CA GLY A 101 -29.43 5.65 14.36
C GLY A 101 -29.78 6.14 15.74
N ALA A 102 -29.42 7.37 16.09
CA ALA A 102 -29.71 7.99 17.39
C ALA A 102 -31.22 7.98 17.73
N LYS A 103 -32.09 8.08 16.71
CA LYS A 103 -33.55 7.99 16.87
C LYS A 103 -34.04 6.65 17.42
N PHE A 104 -33.27 5.59 17.24
CA PHE A 104 -33.54 4.25 17.78
C PHE A 104 -32.75 3.98 19.06
N GLU A 105 -31.55 4.53 19.20
CA GLU A 105 -30.70 4.32 20.38
C GLU A 105 -31.28 4.99 21.62
N HIS A 106 -31.77 6.23 21.55
CA HIS A 106 -32.36 6.94 22.68
C HIS A 106 -33.53 6.18 23.31
N PRO A 107 -34.60 5.77 22.55
CA PRO A 107 -35.68 4.97 23.16
C PRO A 107 -35.21 3.64 23.72
N PHE A 108 -34.14 3.05 23.16
CA PHE A 108 -33.57 1.79 23.69
C PHE A 108 -32.90 2.00 25.03
N ASP A 109 -32.10 3.04 25.16
CA ASP A 109 -31.45 3.38 26.43
C ASP A 109 -32.47 3.76 27.51
N ASP A 110 -33.54 4.46 27.15
CA ASP A 110 -34.63 4.79 28.06
C ASP A 110 -35.41 3.54 28.52
N ALA A 111 -35.61 2.57 27.61
CA ALA A 111 -36.21 1.30 27.97
C ALA A 111 -35.33 0.51 28.95
N LYS A 112 -34.00 0.50 28.79
CA LYS A 112 -33.04 -0.11 29.75
C LYS A 112 -33.09 0.59 31.11
N LYS A 113 -33.06 1.91 31.12
CA LYS A 113 -33.18 2.71 32.37
C LYS A 113 -34.48 2.42 33.09
N THR A 114 -35.61 2.42 32.39
CA THR A 114 -36.92 2.14 32.91
C THR A 114 -37.05 0.73 33.51
N ALA A 115 -36.44 -0.25 32.84
CA ALA A 115 -36.40 -1.64 33.32
C ALA A 115 -35.34 -1.88 34.42
N GLY A 116 -34.45 -0.89 34.69
CA GLY A 116 -33.39 -1.01 35.71
C GLY A 116 -32.28 -2.00 35.31
N VAL A 117 -32.09 -2.27 34.01
CA VAL A 117 -31.12 -3.25 33.51
C VAL A 117 -29.95 -2.56 32.81
N LYS A 118 -28.76 -3.19 32.84
CA LYS A 118 -27.56 -2.69 32.17
C LYS A 118 -27.32 -3.38 30.83
N SER A 119 -27.66 -4.67 30.73
CA SER A 119 -27.46 -5.47 29.54
C SER A 119 -28.72 -5.56 28.69
N ASP A 120 -28.56 -5.54 27.36
CA ASP A 120 -29.63 -5.79 26.41
C ASP A 120 -30.33 -7.15 26.64
N ALA A 121 -29.54 -8.14 27.05
CA ALA A 121 -29.99 -9.49 27.31
C ALA A 121 -31.00 -9.58 28.47
N ASP A 122 -30.99 -8.61 29.37
CA ASP A 122 -31.83 -8.61 30.58
C ASP A 122 -33.17 -7.88 30.39
N LEU A 123 -33.41 -7.24 29.22
CA LEU A 123 -34.67 -6.58 28.91
C LEU A 123 -35.82 -7.60 28.84
N PRO A 124 -36.94 -7.40 29.57
CA PRO A 124 -38.08 -8.31 29.53
C PRO A 124 -38.85 -8.23 28.20
N ALA A 125 -39.54 -9.29 27.81
CA ALA A 125 -40.32 -9.36 26.58
C ALA A 125 -41.37 -8.24 26.45
N SER A 126 -41.99 -7.81 27.55
CA SER A 126 -42.97 -6.72 27.57
C SER A 126 -42.34 -5.37 27.18
N ALA A 127 -41.13 -5.08 27.67
CA ALA A 127 -40.40 -3.86 27.30
C ALA A 127 -39.96 -3.90 25.82
N LEU A 128 -39.47 -5.04 25.33
CA LEU A 128 -39.10 -5.22 23.94
C LEU A 128 -40.30 -5.09 23.00
N LYS A 129 -41.47 -5.58 23.40
CA LYS A 129 -42.71 -5.41 22.62
C LYS A 129 -43.13 -3.95 22.56
N ALA A 130 -43.09 -3.23 23.65
CA ALA A 130 -43.38 -1.79 23.70
C ALA A 130 -42.38 -1.00 22.82
N LEU A 131 -41.10 -1.38 22.87
CA LEU A 131 -40.04 -0.77 22.07
C LEU A 131 -40.25 -0.97 20.56
N CYS A 132 -40.76 -2.15 20.13
CA CYS A 132 -41.14 -2.36 18.73
C CYS A 132 -42.21 -1.36 18.28
N GLU A 133 -43.21 -1.09 19.08
CA GLU A 133 -44.23 -0.08 18.80
C GLU A 133 -43.63 1.32 18.72
N THR A 134 -42.76 1.70 19.65
CA THR A 134 -42.05 2.97 19.64
C THR A 134 -41.21 3.11 18.35
N TYR A 135 -40.49 2.09 17.95
CA TYR A 135 -39.69 2.11 16.73
C TYR A 135 -40.52 2.25 15.45
N LYS A 136 -41.70 1.63 15.37
CA LYS A 136 -42.64 1.84 14.27
C LYS A 136 -43.15 3.28 14.23
N GLN A 137 -43.41 3.89 15.38
CA GLN A 137 -43.75 5.33 15.47
C GLN A 137 -42.62 6.22 15.00
N VAL A 138 -41.35 5.93 15.37
CA VAL A 138 -40.18 6.63 14.84
C VAL A 138 -40.14 6.55 13.32
N VAL A 139 -40.30 5.34 12.75
CA VAL A 139 -40.35 5.16 11.29
C VAL A 139 -41.45 6.01 10.65
N LYS A 140 -42.63 6.03 11.23
CA LYS A 140 -43.75 6.83 10.71
C LYS A 140 -43.49 8.32 10.81
N ALA A 141 -42.89 8.78 11.93
CA ALA A 141 -42.58 10.20 12.13
C ALA A 141 -41.51 10.70 11.15
N GLU A 142 -40.46 9.93 10.93
CA GLU A 142 -39.32 10.30 10.07
C GLU A 142 -39.63 10.16 8.56
N THR A 143 -40.48 9.18 8.16
CA THR A 143 -40.72 8.87 6.75
C THR A 143 -42.12 9.23 6.23
N GLY A 144 -43.05 9.56 7.12
CA GLY A 144 -44.47 9.73 6.81
C GLY A 144 -45.21 8.43 6.42
N ARG A 145 -44.57 7.27 6.57
CA ARG A 145 -45.12 5.97 6.16
C ARG A 145 -45.02 4.97 7.30
N GLU A 146 -45.96 4.03 7.33
CA GLU A 146 -45.90 2.91 8.27
C GLU A 146 -44.73 1.97 7.93
N PHE A 147 -44.19 1.31 8.96
CA PHE A 147 -43.20 0.25 8.76
C PHE A 147 -43.78 -0.87 7.90
N PRO A 148 -43.08 -1.31 6.81
CA PRO A 148 -43.61 -2.25 5.85
C PRO A 148 -43.88 -3.63 6.49
N GLN A 149 -45.12 -4.08 6.43
CA GLN A 149 -45.56 -5.37 6.95
C GLN A 149 -45.51 -6.50 5.89
N ASP A 150 -45.36 -6.19 4.59
CA ASP A 150 -45.25 -7.15 3.48
C ASP A 150 -43.79 -7.60 3.34
N PRO A 151 -43.48 -8.90 3.59
CA PRO A 151 -42.12 -9.42 3.53
C PRO A 151 -41.44 -9.27 2.16
N MET A 152 -42.20 -9.30 1.06
CA MET A 152 -41.64 -9.11 -0.28
C MET A 152 -41.25 -7.65 -0.55
N LYS A 153 -42.02 -6.69 0.02
CA LYS A 153 -41.64 -5.26 -0.03
C LYS A 153 -40.40 -5.00 0.82
N GLN A 154 -40.33 -5.65 2.02
CA GLN A 154 -39.14 -5.60 2.86
C GLN A 154 -37.91 -6.13 2.11
N LEU A 155 -38.02 -7.27 1.45
CA LEU A 155 -36.94 -7.91 0.70
C LEU A 155 -36.46 -7.04 -0.47
N ARG A 156 -37.37 -6.47 -1.23
CA ARG A 156 -37.03 -5.57 -2.33
C ARG A 156 -36.29 -4.34 -1.82
N GLY A 157 -36.78 -3.68 -0.77
CA GLY A 157 -36.13 -2.51 -0.17
C GLY A 157 -34.73 -2.83 0.35
N ALA A 158 -34.53 -3.98 0.98
CA ALA A 158 -33.23 -4.43 1.46
C ALA A 158 -32.25 -4.70 0.32
N ILE A 159 -32.67 -5.34 -0.77
CA ILE A 159 -31.83 -5.57 -1.96
C ILE A 159 -31.40 -4.22 -2.59
N GLU A 160 -32.33 -3.28 -2.72
CA GLU A 160 -32.02 -1.93 -3.24
C GLU A 160 -31.02 -1.21 -2.33
N ALA A 161 -31.16 -1.30 -1.01
CA ALA A 161 -30.23 -0.69 -0.05
C ALA A 161 -28.82 -1.27 -0.19
N VAL A 162 -28.68 -2.59 -0.30
CA VAL A 162 -27.39 -3.24 -0.54
C VAL A 162 -26.78 -2.80 -1.88
N PHE A 163 -27.56 -2.63 -2.95
CA PHE A 163 -27.03 -2.07 -4.20
C PHE A 163 -26.54 -0.64 -4.03
N ARG A 164 -27.30 0.21 -3.33
CA ARG A 164 -26.91 1.62 -3.07
C ARG A 164 -25.65 1.73 -2.21
N SER A 165 -25.48 0.81 -1.24
CA SER A 165 -24.32 0.84 -0.34
C SER A 165 -22.97 0.68 -1.06
N TRP A 166 -22.95 0.14 -2.29
CA TRP A 166 -21.76 0.12 -3.14
C TRP A 166 -21.21 1.53 -3.39
N ASN A 167 -22.07 2.54 -3.55
CA ASN A 167 -21.69 3.92 -3.77
C ASN A 167 -21.81 4.80 -2.50
N GLY A 168 -21.91 4.19 -1.33
CA GLY A 168 -21.78 4.88 -0.07
C GLY A 168 -20.35 5.43 0.12
N ALA A 169 -20.20 6.57 0.79
CA ALA A 169 -18.91 7.24 0.99
C ALA A 169 -17.83 6.30 1.55
N ARG A 170 -18.17 5.47 2.55
CA ARG A 170 -17.27 4.48 3.15
C ARG A 170 -16.76 3.46 2.11
N ALA A 171 -17.66 2.91 1.30
CA ALA A 171 -17.33 1.91 0.29
C ALA A 171 -16.47 2.53 -0.83
N ILE A 172 -16.71 3.78 -1.20
CA ILE A 172 -15.89 4.52 -2.18
C ILE A 172 -14.48 4.74 -1.61
N ALA A 173 -14.34 5.30 -0.40
CA ALA A 173 -13.05 5.56 0.23
C ALA A 173 -12.21 4.27 0.37
N TYR A 174 -12.85 3.18 0.80
CA TYR A 174 -12.20 1.87 0.89
C TYR A 174 -11.70 1.36 -0.47
N ARG A 175 -12.55 1.45 -1.51
CA ARG A 175 -12.15 1.02 -2.87
C ARG A 175 -10.99 1.85 -3.43
N VAL A 176 -10.98 3.16 -3.21
CA VAL A 176 -9.87 4.03 -3.62
C VAL A 176 -8.57 3.54 -2.98
N ARG A 177 -8.56 3.33 -1.67
CA ARG A 177 -7.39 2.86 -0.94
C ARG A 177 -6.92 1.47 -1.38
N GLU A 178 -7.85 0.52 -1.53
CA GLU A 178 -7.56 -0.86 -1.92
C GLU A 178 -7.38 -1.03 -3.44
N LYS A 179 -7.41 0.07 -4.19
CA LYS A 179 -7.29 0.08 -5.67
C LYS A 179 -8.30 -0.83 -6.36
N ILE A 180 -9.53 -0.91 -5.81
CA ILE A 180 -10.65 -1.70 -6.35
C ILE A 180 -11.43 -0.84 -7.34
N SER A 181 -11.66 -1.34 -8.56
CA SER A 181 -12.45 -0.61 -9.58
C SER A 181 -13.86 -0.32 -9.11
N HIS A 182 -14.33 0.91 -9.34
CA HIS A 182 -15.69 1.33 -9.05
C HIS A 182 -16.75 0.65 -9.92
N ASP A 183 -16.37 0.15 -11.11
CA ASP A 183 -17.27 -0.46 -12.11
C ASP A 183 -17.68 -1.89 -11.77
N LEU A 184 -17.11 -2.52 -10.75
CA LEU A 184 -17.37 -3.92 -10.42
C LEU A 184 -18.80 -4.15 -9.91
N GLY A 185 -19.30 -3.26 -9.05
CA GLY A 185 -20.57 -3.46 -8.36
C GLY A 185 -20.54 -4.62 -7.36
N THR A 186 -21.69 -4.91 -6.77
CA THR A 186 -21.90 -6.02 -5.85
C THR A 186 -23.04 -6.93 -6.31
N ALA A 187 -22.97 -8.22 -5.96
CA ALA A 187 -24.12 -9.09 -5.91
C ALA A 187 -24.85 -8.95 -4.57
N VAL A 188 -26.03 -9.54 -4.46
CA VAL A 188 -26.78 -9.65 -3.21
C VAL A 188 -27.08 -11.11 -2.94
N ASN A 189 -26.76 -11.55 -1.72
CA ASN A 189 -27.09 -12.89 -1.23
C ASN A 189 -28.31 -12.80 -0.31
N VAL A 190 -29.36 -13.56 -0.60
CA VAL A 190 -30.52 -13.77 0.29
C VAL A 190 -30.38 -15.16 0.91
N GLN A 191 -30.18 -15.23 2.21
CA GLN A 191 -29.81 -16.45 2.93
C GLN A 191 -30.76 -16.69 4.10
N ALA A 192 -31.21 -17.94 4.30
CA ALA A 192 -31.99 -18.31 5.46
C ALA A 192 -31.22 -18.02 6.76
N MET A 193 -31.91 -17.45 7.74
CA MET A 193 -31.34 -17.15 9.06
C MET A 193 -31.17 -18.42 9.89
N VAL A 194 -30.11 -18.42 10.69
CA VAL A 194 -29.88 -19.27 11.85
C VAL A 194 -29.51 -18.37 13.02
N PHE A 195 -29.82 -18.78 14.25
CA PHE A 195 -29.83 -17.87 15.40
C PHE A 195 -28.82 -18.27 16.47
N GLY A 196 -27.76 -17.47 16.61
CA GLY A 196 -26.77 -17.61 17.69
C GLY A 196 -27.25 -17.03 19.03
N ASN A 197 -28.33 -16.27 19.02
CA ASN A 197 -28.89 -15.63 20.23
C ASN A 197 -30.21 -16.28 20.70
N ARG A 198 -30.40 -17.54 20.42
CA ARG A 198 -31.63 -18.25 20.74
C ARG A 198 -31.67 -18.71 22.20
N ASP A 199 -30.56 -19.23 22.71
CA ASP A 199 -30.40 -19.76 24.03
C ASP A 199 -28.89 -19.91 24.37
N ASN A 200 -28.59 -20.43 25.56
CA ASN A 200 -27.21 -20.68 25.99
C ASN A 200 -26.56 -21.88 25.30
N ASN A 201 -27.28 -22.64 24.47
CA ASN A 201 -26.77 -23.69 23.62
C ASN A 201 -26.57 -23.19 22.16
N SER A 202 -26.64 -21.87 21.96
CA SER A 202 -26.48 -21.16 20.71
C SER A 202 -25.38 -20.12 20.87
N GLY A 203 -24.75 -19.76 19.77
CA GLY A 203 -23.67 -18.79 19.73
C GLY A 203 -23.28 -18.43 18.31
N THR A 204 -22.40 -17.47 18.17
CA THR A 204 -21.87 -17.04 16.87
C THR A 204 -20.39 -16.74 16.99
N GLY A 205 -19.66 -16.88 15.91
CA GLY A 205 -18.22 -16.62 15.91
C GLY A 205 -17.62 -16.39 14.54
N VAL A 206 -16.40 -15.90 14.60
CA VAL A 206 -15.51 -15.70 13.45
C VAL A 206 -14.24 -16.50 13.69
N GLY A 207 -13.80 -17.25 12.71
CA GLY A 207 -12.61 -18.09 12.83
C GLY A 207 -11.70 -18.03 11.62
N PHE A 208 -10.41 -18.05 11.88
CA PHE A 208 -9.35 -18.10 10.88
C PHE A 208 -8.68 -19.46 10.92
N THR A 209 -8.43 -20.03 9.76
CA THR A 209 -7.75 -21.35 9.66
C THR A 209 -6.29 -21.30 10.10
N ARG A 210 -5.67 -20.10 10.12
CA ARG A 210 -4.32 -19.82 10.64
C ARG A 210 -4.31 -18.47 11.34
N ASN A 211 -3.30 -18.23 12.18
CA ASN A 211 -3.14 -16.94 12.83
C ASN A 211 -2.83 -15.85 11.79
N ALA A 212 -3.76 -14.91 11.60
CA ALA A 212 -3.65 -13.84 10.61
C ALA A 212 -2.61 -12.77 10.96
N ALA A 213 -2.18 -12.67 12.23
CA ALA A 213 -1.15 -11.73 12.67
C ALA A 213 0.26 -12.32 12.52
N THR A 214 0.47 -13.60 12.88
CA THR A 214 1.78 -14.24 12.95
C THR A 214 2.06 -15.25 11.83
N GLY A 215 1.05 -15.68 11.10
CA GLY A 215 1.14 -16.73 10.08
C GLY A 215 1.24 -18.15 10.62
N GLU A 216 1.18 -18.34 11.93
CA GLU A 216 1.28 -19.65 12.57
C GLU A 216 0.14 -20.56 12.13
N ASN A 217 0.47 -21.82 11.87
CA ASN A 217 -0.51 -22.86 11.53
C ASN A 217 -1.27 -23.32 12.78
N LYS A 218 -1.96 -22.38 13.40
CA LYS A 218 -2.86 -22.58 14.54
C LYS A 218 -4.13 -21.79 14.25
N PRO A 219 -5.30 -22.45 14.10
CA PRO A 219 -6.58 -21.75 14.01
C PRO A 219 -6.81 -20.87 15.22
N TYR A 220 -7.42 -19.71 15.00
CA TYR A 220 -7.84 -18.80 16.06
C TYR A 220 -9.11 -18.09 15.66
N GLY A 221 -9.78 -17.51 16.61
CA GLY A 221 -11.00 -16.76 16.38
C GLY A 221 -11.69 -16.43 17.69
N ASP A 222 -12.75 -15.70 17.54
CA ASP A 222 -13.58 -15.20 18.63
C ASP A 222 -15.00 -15.75 18.49
N PHE A 223 -15.64 -16.05 19.60
CA PHE A 223 -17.05 -16.42 19.60
C PHE A 223 -17.78 -15.83 20.81
N LEU A 224 -19.09 -15.80 20.76
CA LEU A 224 -19.96 -15.39 21.84
C LEU A 224 -21.14 -16.33 21.95
N VAL A 225 -21.43 -16.76 23.18
CA VAL A 225 -22.65 -17.50 23.50
C VAL A 225 -23.81 -16.52 23.52
N ASN A 226 -24.98 -16.98 23.09
CA ASN A 226 -26.23 -16.23 23.06
C ASN A 226 -26.08 -14.84 22.47
N ALA A 227 -25.55 -14.79 21.20
CA ALA A 227 -25.21 -13.58 20.47
C ALA A 227 -25.49 -13.69 18.97
N GLN A 228 -25.70 -12.56 18.31
CA GLN A 228 -25.75 -12.44 16.84
C GLN A 228 -24.37 -12.07 16.29
N GLY A 229 -24.16 -12.28 14.96
CA GLY A 229 -22.86 -12.03 14.32
C GLY A 229 -22.37 -10.60 14.49
N GLU A 230 -23.24 -9.62 14.49
CA GLU A 230 -22.90 -8.21 14.71
C GLU A 230 -22.33 -7.95 16.12
N ASP A 231 -22.77 -8.68 17.14
CA ASP A 231 -22.29 -8.51 18.52
C ASP A 231 -20.81 -8.91 18.66
N VAL A 232 -20.32 -9.87 17.84
CA VAL A 232 -18.90 -10.30 17.80
C VAL A 232 -18.04 -9.27 17.06
N VAL A 233 -18.52 -8.76 15.93
CA VAL A 233 -17.73 -7.91 15.03
C VAL A 233 -17.70 -6.45 15.53
N ALA A 234 -18.78 -5.96 16.13
CA ALA A 234 -18.85 -4.59 16.65
C ALA A 234 -17.95 -4.35 17.88
N GLY A 235 -17.56 -5.42 18.61
CA GLY A 235 -16.69 -5.28 19.78
C GLY A 235 -17.38 -4.74 21.03
N ILE A 236 -18.72 -4.72 21.04
CA ILE A 236 -19.53 -4.21 22.16
C ILE A 236 -19.41 -5.10 23.40
N ARG A 237 -19.18 -6.40 23.21
CA ARG A 237 -18.98 -7.41 24.26
C ARG A 237 -17.59 -8.03 24.11
N ASN A 238 -16.96 -8.37 25.23
CA ASN A 238 -15.72 -9.15 25.22
C ASN A 238 -16.01 -10.54 24.68
N THR A 239 -15.20 -10.94 23.72
CA THR A 239 -15.33 -12.22 23.04
C THR A 239 -14.56 -13.31 23.76
N GLU A 240 -14.96 -14.55 23.56
CA GLU A 240 -14.29 -15.75 24.00
C GLU A 240 -13.49 -16.36 22.86
N THR A 241 -12.44 -17.13 23.18
CA THR A 241 -11.53 -17.73 22.20
C THR A 241 -12.05 -19.07 21.67
N LEU A 242 -11.44 -19.59 20.57
CA LEU A 242 -11.72 -20.96 20.10
C LEU A 242 -11.29 -22.04 21.13
N ASP A 243 -10.35 -21.75 22.04
CA ASP A 243 -9.99 -22.64 23.14
C ASP A 243 -11.12 -22.68 24.20
N ASP A 244 -11.85 -21.57 24.39
CA ASP A 244 -13.06 -21.52 25.21
C ASP A 244 -14.21 -22.28 24.54
N LEU A 245 -14.39 -22.11 23.23
CA LEU A 245 -15.35 -22.90 22.45
C LEU A 245 -15.11 -24.40 22.61
N LYS A 246 -13.85 -24.84 22.64
CA LYS A 246 -13.48 -26.24 22.87
C LYS A 246 -13.94 -26.74 24.23
N ARG A 247 -13.89 -25.89 25.25
CA ARG A 247 -14.33 -26.26 26.61
C ARG A 247 -15.85 -26.34 26.71
N GLN A 248 -16.57 -25.39 26.12
CA GLN A 248 -18.03 -25.27 26.23
C GLN A 248 -18.75 -26.17 25.18
N PHE A 249 -18.26 -26.29 23.97
CA PHE A 249 -18.87 -27.03 22.85
C PHE A 249 -17.86 -27.94 22.17
N PRO A 250 -17.33 -28.99 22.82
CA PRO A 250 -16.21 -29.79 22.28
C PRO A 250 -16.53 -30.48 20.94
N ALA A 251 -17.76 -30.94 20.73
CA ALA A 251 -18.19 -31.56 19.45
C ALA A 251 -18.20 -30.53 18.30
N ILE A 252 -18.75 -29.34 18.57
CA ILE A 252 -18.77 -28.22 17.61
C ILE A 252 -17.36 -27.76 17.24
N HIS A 253 -16.50 -27.63 18.24
CA HIS A 253 -15.10 -27.29 17.99
C HIS A 253 -14.41 -28.34 17.10
N ALA A 254 -14.62 -29.63 17.34
CA ALA A 254 -14.03 -30.71 16.52
C ALA A 254 -14.53 -30.67 15.06
N GLU A 255 -15.84 -30.43 14.88
CA GLU A 255 -16.45 -30.24 13.58
C GLU A 255 -15.88 -29.00 12.86
N LEU A 256 -15.78 -27.87 13.55
CA LEU A 256 -15.21 -26.62 13.02
C LEU A 256 -13.75 -26.82 12.56
N MET A 257 -12.91 -27.50 13.34
CA MET A 257 -11.53 -27.80 12.96
C MET A 257 -11.46 -28.69 11.72
N THR A 258 -12.37 -29.64 11.56
CA THR A 258 -12.49 -30.50 10.36
C THR A 258 -12.85 -29.65 9.13
N ILE A 259 -13.77 -28.70 9.29
CA ILE A 259 -14.17 -27.76 8.23
C ILE A 259 -13.00 -26.85 7.86
N PHE A 260 -12.26 -26.32 8.84
CA PHE A 260 -11.08 -25.46 8.59
C PHE A 260 -10.02 -26.19 7.77
N ASP A 261 -9.68 -27.46 8.10
CA ASP A 261 -8.74 -28.26 7.29
C ASP A 261 -9.26 -28.48 5.87
N ARG A 262 -10.55 -28.74 5.70
CA ARG A 262 -11.18 -28.90 4.37
C ARG A 262 -11.11 -27.62 3.55
N LEU A 263 -11.41 -26.45 4.15
CA LEU A 263 -11.37 -25.14 3.49
C LEU A 263 -9.94 -24.78 3.07
N GLU A 264 -8.97 -24.91 3.97
CA GLU A 264 -7.57 -24.61 3.66
C GLU A 264 -7.01 -25.52 2.57
N ARG A 265 -7.38 -26.80 2.57
CA ARG A 265 -7.01 -27.77 1.53
C ARG A 265 -7.64 -27.43 0.17
N HIS A 266 -8.89 -26.99 0.18
CA HIS A 266 -9.62 -26.63 -1.04
C HIS A 266 -9.09 -25.35 -1.67
N TYR A 267 -9.01 -24.29 -0.89
CA TYR A 267 -8.55 -22.97 -1.37
C TYR A 267 -7.04 -22.88 -1.44
N LYS A 268 -6.32 -23.77 -0.76
CA LYS A 268 -4.86 -23.77 -0.59
C LYS A 268 -4.35 -22.44 -0.03
N ASP A 269 -5.15 -21.80 0.79
CA ASP A 269 -4.89 -20.52 1.43
C ASP A 269 -5.59 -20.42 2.77
N MET A 270 -5.16 -19.47 3.62
CA MET A 270 -5.83 -19.17 4.88
C MET A 270 -7.24 -18.62 4.61
N CYS A 271 -8.21 -19.21 5.26
CA CYS A 271 -9.60 -18.79 5.20
C CYS A 271 -10.02 -18.05 6.46
N ASP A 272 -10.80 -16.99 6.25
CA ASP A 272 -11.60 -16.28 7.22
C ASP A 272 -13.03 -16.82 7.10
N THR A 273 -13.66 -17.16 8.22
CA THR A 273 -14.96 -17.82 8.23
C THR A 273 -15.88 -17.19 9.28
N GLU A 274 -17.17 -17.14 8.97
CA GLU A 274 -18.24 -16.83 9.91
C GLU A 274 -19.07 -18.08 10.17
N PHE A 275 -19.38 -18.35 11.42
CA PHE A 275 -20.18 -19.50 11.81
C PHE A 275 -21.19 -19.14 12.90
N THR A 276 -22.26 -19.92 12.97
CA THR A 276 -23.28 -19.82 14.01
C THR A 276 -23.56 -21.22 14.57
N ILE A 277 -23.72 -21.29 15.87
CA ILE A 277 -24.24 -22.45 16.59
C ILE A 277 -25.70 -22.14 16.90
N ASP A 278 -26.63 -22.93 16.37
CA ASP A 278 -28.07 -22.82 16.65
C ASP A 278 -28.53 -24.12 17.30
N GLN A 279 -28.84 -24.06 18.57
CA GLN A 279 -29.25 -25.19 19.40
C GLN A 279 -28.29 -26.40 19.31
N GLY A 280 -27.00 -26.14 19.51
CA GLY A 280 -25.97 -27.18 19.47
C GLY A 280 -25.60 -27.71 18.09
N LYS A 281 -26.07 -27.10 17.01
CA LYS A 281 -25.72 -27.43 15.63
C LYS A 281 -24.88 -26.34 14.99
N LEU A 282 -23.74 -26.73 14.38
CA LEU A 282 -22.86 -25.81 13.65
C LEU A 282 -23.40 -25.48 12.27
N TRP A 283 -23.36 -24.18 11.93
CA TRP A 283 -23.70 -23.65 10.62
C TRP A 283 -22.59 -22.72 10.13
N MET A 284 -22.01 -23.03 8.96
CA MET A 284 -21.07 -22.13 8.31
C MET A 284 -21.83 -21.09 7.48
N LEU A 285 -21.61 -19.82 7.74
CA LEU A 285 -22.34 -18.74 7.07
C LEU A 285 -21.57 -18.18 5.88
N GLN A 286 -20.26 -18.03 6.03
CA GLN A 286 -19.42 -17.41 5.01
C GLN A 286 -17.98 -17.94 5.12
N THR A 287 -17.29 -17.99 4.00
CA THR A 287 -15.82 -18.18 3.93
C THR A 287 -15.24 -17.28 2.86
N ARG A 288 -14.04 -16.76 3.13
CA ARG A 288 -13.27 -15.91 2.21
C ARG A 288 -11.78 -16.08 2.47
N VAL A 289 -10.94 -15.59 1.56
CA VAL A 289 -9.49 -15.48 1.83
C VAL A 289 -9.28 -14.43 2.92
N GLY A 290 -8.63 -14.84 4.00
CA GLY A 290 -8.47 -14.00 5.18
C GLY A 290 -7.46 -12.86 4.97
N LYS A 291 -7.80 -11.66 5.45
CA LYS A 291 -6.87 -10.53 5.58
C LYS A 291 -5.79 -10.90 6.58
N ARG A 292 -4.54 -10.55 6.28
CA ARG A 292 -3.37 -10.94 7.09
C ARG A 292 -2.29 -9.87 7.03
N THR A 293 -1.40 -9.88 8.01
CA THR A 293 -0.22 -9.00 8.04
C THR A 293 0.83 -9.45 7.02
N GLY A 294 1.77 -8.57 6.69
CA GLY A 294 2.89 -8.89 5.80
C GLY A 294 3.72 -10.05 6.33
N ALA A 295 4.07 -10.05 7.60
CA ALA A 295 4.83 -11.14 8.24
C ALA A 295 4.08 -12.48 8.16
N ALA A 296 2.78 -12.47 8.44
CA ALA A 296 1.93 -13.65 8.32
C ALA A 296 1.85 -14.15 6.88
N ALA A 297 1.70 -13.25 5.90
CA ALA A 297 1.65 -13.60 4.48
C ALA A 297 2.94 -14.30 4.02
N LEU A 298 4.11 -13.78 4.40
CA LEU A 298 5.39 -14.39 4.08
C LEU A 298 5.55 -15.77 4.72
N ARG A 299 5.23 -15.88 6.02
CA ARG A 299 5.30 -17.14 6.75
C ARG A 299 4.37 -18.20 6.14
N MET A 300 3.13 -17.86 5.88
CA MET A 300 2.14 -18.74 5.25
C MET A 300 2.58 -19.17 3.85
N ALA A 301 3.08 -18.25 3.02
CA ALA A 301 3.56 -18.55 1.68
C ALA A 301 4.71 -19.56 1.70
N VAL A 302 5.65 -19.44 2.66
CA VAL A 302 6.76 -20.38 2.82
C VAL A 302 6.28 -21.70 3.41
N ASP A 303 5.47 -21.69 4.45
CA ASP A 303 5.02 -22.91 5.14
C ASP A 303 4.14 -23.80 4.25
N MET A 304 3.25 -23.19 3.44
CA MET A 304 2.38 -23.94 2.53
C MET A 304 3.11 -24.61 1.36
N THR A 305 4.39 -24.32 1.13
CA THR A 305 5.22 -25.10 0.18
C THR A 305 5.69 -26.41 0.75
N LYS A 306 5.62 -26.61 2.07
CA LYS A 306 5.90 -27.86 2.75
C LYS A 306 4.62 -28.72 2.77
N PRO A 307 4.72 -30.06 2.75
CA PRO A 307 3.54 -30.92 2.87
C PRO A 307 2.78 -30.64 4.17
N SER A 308 1.49 -30.32 4.06
CA SER A 308 0.54 -30.14 5.17
C SER A 308 -0.48 -31.28 5.16
N GLY A 309 -0.89 -31.75 6.36
CA GLY A 309 -1.76 -32.92 6.50
C GLY A 309 -0.98 -34.25 6.59
N LYS A 310 -1.70 -35.35 6.83
CA LYS A 310 -1.11 -36.67 6.99
C LYS A 310 -1.46 -37.61 5.83
N GLY A 311 -0.52 -38.46 5.42
CA GLY A 311 -0.71 -39.54 4.44
C GLY A 311 -1.10 -39.02 3.04
N LYS A 312 -2.00 -39.76 2.36
CA LYS A 312 -2.47 -39.42 1.00
C LYS A 312 -3.25 -38.09 0.89
N ALA A 313 -3.66 -37.51 2.02
CA ALA A 313 -4.35 -36.23 2.10
C ALA A 313 -3.39 -35.02 2.20
N ALA A 314 -2.09 -35.22 2.24
CA ALA A 314 -1.11 -34.15 2.26
C ALA A 314 -1.21 -33.26 1.00
N TRP A 315 -1.15 -31.96 1.19
CA TRP A 315 -1.19 -30.98 0.12
C TRP A 315 -0.10 -29.92 0.31
N LYS A 316 0.30 -29.31 -0.78
CA LYS A 316 1.24 -28.19 -0.80
C LYS A 316 0.98 -27.29 -2.00
N ILE A 317 1.53 -26.10 -1.97
CA ILE A 317 1.59 -25.21 -3.12
C ILE A 317 2.99 -25.23 -3.75
N SER A 318 3.09 -24.80 -5.00
CA SER A 318 4.39 -24.61 -5.63
C SER A 318 5.05 -23.31 -5.14
N LYS A 319 6.39 -23.19 -5.29
CA LYS A 319 7.10 -21.93 -5.04
C LYS A 319 6.54 -20.78 -5.90
N LYS A 320 6.11 -21.04 -7.14
CA LYS A 320 5.48 -20.05 -8.02
C LYS A 320 4.14 -19.56 -7.45
N ASP A 321 3.31 -20.49 -6.98
CA ASP A 321 2.05 -20.12 -6.32
C ASP A 321 2.30 -19.33 -5.03
N ALA A 322 3.33 -19.67 -4.26
CA ALA A 322 3.72 -18.93 -3.07
C ALA A 322 4.12 -17.50 -3.40
N LEU A 323 4.96 -17.30 -4.43
CA LEU A 323 5.35 -15.96 -4.90
C LEU A 323 4.14 -15.13 -5.35
N MET A 324 3.19 -15.73 -6.08
CA MET A 324 1.99 -15.04 -6.56
C MET A 324 0.98 -14.65 -5.46
N ARG A 325 1.14 -15.15 -4.24
CA ARG A 325 0.29 -14.83 -3.08
C ARG A 325 0.84 -13.74 -2.18
N VAL A 326 2.12 -13.44 -2.30
CA VAL A 326 2.75 -12.35 -1.57
C VAL A 326 2.56 -11.06 -2.36
N ALA A 327 1.82 -10.11 -1.81
CA ALA A 327 1.70 -8.79 -2.40
C ALA A 327 2.93 -7.93 -2.08
N ALA A 328 3.15 -6.88 -2.87
CA ALA A 328 4.23 -5.92 -2.65
C ALA A 328 4.13 -5.26 -1.26
N GLU A 329 2.92 -4.91 -0.87
CA GLU A 329 2.58 -4.30 0.42
C GLU A 329 2.97 -5.19 1.61
N HIS A 330 2.94 -6.52 1.45
CA HIS A 330 3.38 -7.44 2.50
C HIS A 330 4.89 -7.34 2.78
N LEU A 331 5.71 -7.09 1.74
CA LEU A 331 7.14 -6.86 1.92
C LEU A 331 7.41 -5.51 2.56
N ASP A 332 6.67 -4.48 2.14
CA ASP A 332 6.78 -3.14 2.67
C ASP A 332 6.47 -3.10 4.17
N GLN A 333 5.37 -3.74 4.61
CA GLN A 333 5.01 -3.86 6.01
C GLN A 333 6.11 -4.51 6.89
N VAL A 334 6.85 -5.47 6.36
CA VAL A 334 7.93 -6.16 7.10
C VAL A 334 9.18 -5.27 7.23
N LEU A 335 9.31 -4.26 6.39
CA LEU A 335 10.39 -3.28 6.43
C LEU A 335 10.04 -2.04 7.27
N HIS A 336 8.84 -1.97 7.86
CA HIS A 336 8.45 -0.87 8.75
C HIS A 336 9.27 -0.84 10.03
N PRO A 337 9.56 0.34 10.59
CA PRO A 337 10.33 0.51 11.81
C PRO A 337 9.76 -0.26 13.01
N GLN A 338 10.63 -0.57 13.97
CA GLN A 338 10.33 -1.12 15.29
C GLN A 338 10.88 -0.18 16.37
N PHE A 339 10.55 -0.39 17.65
CA PHE A 339 11.15 0.39 18.70
C PHE A 339 12.59 -0.04 18.98
N ALA A 340 13.50 0.94 19.09
CA ALA A 340 14.91 0.71 19.36
C ALA A 340 15.16 0.14 20.77
N ASN A 341 14.35 0.58 21.74
CA ASN A 341 14.50 0.23 23.15
C ASN A 341 13.15 -0.19 23.75
N LYS A 342 13.19 -0.99 24.81
CA LYS A 342 12.04 -1.28 25.65
C LYS A 342 11.80 -0.13 26.63
N SER A 343 10.53 0.19 26.90
CA SER A 343 10.10 1.14 27.90
C SER A 343 8.99 0.52 28.77
N LYS A 344 8.70 1.17 29.90
CA LYS A 344 7.61 0.74 30.76
C LYS A 344 6.28 1.04 30.05
N ALA A 345 5.50 0.00 29.80
CA ALA A 345 4.17 0.15 29.24
C ALA A 345 3.22 0.84 30.24
N LEU A 346 2.41 1.78 29.75
CA LEU A 346 1.27 2.35 30.46
C LEU A 346 0.18 1.29 30.65
N THR A 347 -0.14 0.60 29.57
CA THR A 347 -1.13 -0.47 29.55
C THR A 347 -0.82 -1.46 28.41
N LYS A 348 -1.58 -2.52 28.34
CA LYS A 348 -1.49 -3.56 27.34
C LYS A 348 -2.86 -3.98 26.85
N GLY A 349 -2.98 -4.19 25.53
CA GLY A 349 -4.14 -4.78 24.88
C GLY A 349 -3.73 -5.96 23.99
N LEU A 350 -4.64 -6.39 23.14
CA LEU A 350 -4.39 -7.45 22.17
C LEU A 350 -3.59 -6.91 20.98
N ALA A 351 -2.50 -7.58 20.65
CA ALA A 351 -1.65 -7.28 19.50
C ALA A 351 -2.38 -7.60 18.18
N ALA A 352 -3.12 -6.64 17.65
CA ALA A 352 -3.99 -6.84 16.49
C ALA A 352 -3.28 -6.71 15.16
N SER A 353 -2.37 -5.74 15.03
CA SER A 353 -1.54 -5.56 13.85
C SER A 353 -0.13 -5.11 14.28
N PRO A 354 0.94 -5.85 13.91
CA PRO A 354 2.28 -5.58 14.37
C PRO A 354 2.87 -4.31 13.76
N GLY A 355 3.91 -3.79 14.41
CA GLY A 355 4.66 -2.59 14.02
C GLY A 355 4.68 -1.58 15.16
N ALA A 356 5.53 -0.56 15.02
CA ALA A 356 5.68 0.54 15.95
C ALA A 356 5.06 1.82 15.39
N ALA A 357 4.24 2.49 16.17
CA ALA A 357 3.65 3.77 15.81
C ALA A 357 3.89 4.81 16.91
N VAL A 358 4.19 6.03 16.50
CA VAL A 358 4.35 7.19 17.40
C VAL A 358 3.50 8.33 16.84
N GLY A 359 2.72 8.98 17.68
CA GLY A 359 1.89 10.10 17.25
C GLY A 359 1.07 10.72 18.36
N ALA A 360 0.45 11.83 18.05
CA ALA A 360 -0.47 12.54 18.90
C ALA A 360 -1.84 11.84 18.94
N VAL A 361 -2.45 11.79 20.12
CA VAL A 361 -3.73 11.13 20.36
C VAL A 361 -4.88 11.97 19.86
N TYR A 362 -5.79 11.35 19.10
CA TYR A 362 -7.08 11.92 18.70
C TYR A 362 -8.21 10.93 18.92
N PHE A 363 -9.36 11.44 19.35
CA PHE A 363 -10.49 10.61 19.81
C PHE A 363 -11.63 10.49 18.81
N THR A 364 -11.63 11.31 17.75
CA THR A 364 -12.59 11.20 16.65
C THR A 364 -11.87 11.01 15.32
N ALA A 365 -12.53 10.36 14.38
CA ALA A 365 -11.99 10.16 13.05
C ALA A 365 -11.79 11.49 12.30
N ASP A 366 -12.71 12.44 12.51
CA ASP A 366 -12.64 13.77 11.87
C ASP A 366 -11.48 14.60 12.41
N ASP A 367 -11.28 14.65 13.76
CA ASP A 367 -10.15 15.37 14.37
C ASP A 367 -8.81 14.75 13.94
N ALA A 368 -8.74 13.41 13.88
CA ALA A 368 -7.57 12.69 13.39
C ALA A 368 -7.25 13.02 11.92
N ALA A 369 -8.27 13.04 11.05
CA ALA A 369 -8.10 13.40 9.65
C ALA A 369 -7.66 14.86 9.47
N ALA A 370 -8.25 15.78 10.22
CA ALA A 370 -7.88 17.20 10.20
C ALA A 370 -6.42 17.42 10.68
N ALA A 371 -6.00 16.74 11.75
CA ALA A 371 -4.62 16.80 12.26
C ALA A 371 -3.60 16.23 11.26
N ALA A 372 -3.90 15.07 10.66
CA ALA A 372 -3.06 14.50 9.63
C ALA A 372 -2.94 15.41 8.41
N GLY A 373 -4.02 16.12 8.03
CA GLY A 373 -4.01 17.14 6.97
C GLY A 373 -3.09 18.33 7.27
N ARG A 374 -2.77 18.59 8.55
CA ARG A 374 -1.75 19.56 8.98
C ARG A 374 -0.34 18.99 9.05
N GLY A 375 -0.16 17.72 8.69
CA GLY A 375 1.14 17.03 8.72
C GLY A 375 1.49 16.38 10.06
N GLU A 376 0.55 16.30 11.01
CA GLU A 376 0.77 15.65 12.31
C GLU A 376 0.77 14.12 12.18
N ALA A 377 1.66 13.46 12.93
CA ALA A 377 1.58 12.02 13.11
C ALA A 377 0.50 11.70 14.15
N VAL A 378 -0.54 10.96 13.76
CA VAL A 378 -1.76 10.75 14.54
C VAL A 378 -1.90 9.32 15.02
N ILE A 379 -2.30 9.13 16.27
CA ILE A 379 -2.82 7.87 16.82
C ILE A 379 -4.32 8.04 17.06
N LEU A 380 -5.13 7.23 16.39
CA LEU A 380 -6.58 7.22 16.62
C LEU A 380 -6.92 6.33 17.83
N VAL A 381 -7.56 6.92 18.84
CA VAL A 381 -7.97 6.23 20.05
C VAL A 381 -9.50 6.23 20.15
N ARG A 382 -10.10 5.04 20.21
CA ARG A 382 -11.56 4.87 20.25
C ARG A 382 -11.96 3.85 21.33
N SER A 383 -13.20 3.91 21.77
CA SER A 383 -13.77 2.80 22.58
C SER A 383 -13.80 1.52 21.74
N GLU A 384 -14.39 1.58 20.59
CA GLU A 384 -14.38 0.64 19.47
C GLU A 384 -14.39 1.43 18.17
N THR A 385 -13.99 0.83 17.04
CA THR A 385 -14.13 1.46 15.73
C THR A 385 -15.33 0.91 14.98
N SER A 386 -15.99 1.77 14.27
CA SER A 386 -17.05 1.46 13.33
C SER A 386 -16.61 1.74 11.89
N PRO A 387 -17.36 1.31 10.88
CA PRO A 387 -17.09 1.66 9.50
C PRO A 387 -17.09 3.16 9.20
N GLU A 388 -17.74 3.97 10.04
CA GLU A 388 -17.73 5.44 9.97
C GLU A 388 -16.35 6.02 10.31
N ASP A 389 -15.55 5.34 11.13
CA ASP A 389 -14.22 5.80 11.55
C ASP A 389 -13.12 5.59 10.49
N VAL A 390 -13.43 4.95 9.35
CA VAL A 390 -12.46 4.51 8.34
C VAL A 390 -11.58 5.64 7.82
N HIS A 391 -12.12 6.84 7.60
CA HIS A 391 -11.34 7.98 7.10
C HIS A 391 -10.26 8.44 8.09
N GLY A 392 -10.54 8.43 9.41
CA GLY A 392 -9.56 8.71 10.44
C GLY A 392 -8.54 7.56 10.63
N MET A 393 -9.02 6.31 10.54
CA MET A 393 -8.13 5.14 10.57
C MET A 393 -7.15 5.11 9.41
N MET A 394 -7.55 5.61 8.23
CA MET A 394 -6.72 5.65 7.02
C MET A 394 -5.46 6.53 7.17
N VAL A 395 -5.56 7.64 7.88
CA VAL A 395 -4.47 8.61 8.05
C VAL A 395 -3.66 8.36 9.32
N ALA A 396 -4.20 7.56 10.26
CA ALA A 396 -3.56 7.26 11.53
C ALA A 396 -2.28 6.42 11.33
N LYS A 397 -1.23 6.79 12.05
CA LYS A 397 0.01 5.99 12.15
C LYS A 397 -0.17 4.76 13.03
N GLY A 398 -1.17 4.78 13.94
CA GLY A 398 -1.51 3.66 14.78
C GLY A 398 -2.95 3.78 15.31
N ILE A 399 -3.53 2.65 15.72
CA ILE A 399 -4.91 2.55 16.21
C ILE A 399 -4.91 1.87 17.58
N LEU A 400 -5.61 2.48 18.55
CA LEU A 400 -5.83 1.95 19.87
C LEU A 400 -7.34 1.87 20.16
N THR A 401 -7.83 0.70 20.55
CA THR A 401 -9.21 0.60 21.05
C THR A 401 -9.29 0.01 22.46
N ALA A 402 -10.20 0.58 23.28
CA ALA A 402 -10.45 0.10 24.62
C ALA A 402 -11.16 -1.28 24.62
N ARG A 403 -11.99 -1.54 23.62
CA ARG A 403 -12.77 -2.76 23.44
C ARG A 403 -12.48 -3.43 22.11
N GLY A 404 -12.95 -4.67 21.96
CA GLY A 404 -12.86 -5.46 20.74
C GLY A 404 -11.80 -6.54 20.78
N GLY A 405 -12.09 -7.65 20.11
CA GLY A 405 -11.19 -8.81 19.96
C GLY A 405 -10.32 -8.70 18.71
N LEU A 406 -9.54 -9.75 18.47
CA LEU A 406 -8.64 -9.85 17.29
C LEU A 406 -9.38 -9.93 15.95
N VAL A 407 -10.68 -10.10 15.95
CA VAL A 407 -11.55 -10.11 14.75
C VAL A 407 -12.43 -8.87 14.66
N SER A 408 -12.30 -7.91 15.59
CA SER A 408 -13.03 -6.64 15.55
C SER A 408 -12.73 -5.84 14.28
N HIS A 409 -13.59 -4.88 13.96
CA HIS A 409 -13.43 -3.99 12.79
C HIS A 409 -12.05 -3.32 12.80
N ALA A 410 -11.63 -2.75 13.95
CA ALA A 410 -10.30 -2.16 14.11
C ALA A 410 -9.17 -3.13 13.72
N ALA A 411 -9.22 -4.35 14.25
CA ALA A 411 -8.18 -5.36 14.05
C ALA A 411 -8.10 -5.84 12.59
N VAL A 412 -9.24 -6.09 11.95
CA VAL A 412 -9.30 -6.59 10.57
C VAL A 412 -8.82 -5.53 9.58
N VAL A 413 -9.29 -4.29 9.74
CA VAL A 413 -8.92 -3.18 8.87
C VAL A 413 -7.44 -2.82 9.04
N ALA A 414 -6.96 -2.68 10.28
CA ALA A 414 -5.56 -2.37 10.56
C ALA A 414 -4.59 -3.41 9.97
N ARG A 415 -4.89 -4.72 10.14
CA ARG A 415 -4.09 -5.79 9.52
C ARG A 415 -4.08 -5.72 8.00
N GLY A 416 -5.23 -5.44 7.40
CA GLY A 416 -5.33 -5.29 5.96
C GLY A 416 -4.40 -4.18 5.44
N TRP A 417 -4.25 -3.11 6.21
CA TRP A 417 -3.45 -1.95 5.84
C TRP A 417 -2.01 -1.96 6.35
N GLY A 418 -1.68 -2.88 7.26
CA GLY A 418 -0.38 -2.91 7.93
C GLY A 418 -0.20 -1.76 8.95
N THR A 419 -1.27 -1.08 9.33
CA THR A 419 -1.24 -0.05 10.36
C THR A 419 -1.09 -0.72 11.73
N PRO A 420 -0.10 -0.34 12.56
CA PRO A 420 0.04 -0.86 13.90
C PRO A 420 -1.25 -0.69 14.71
N ALA A 421 -1.73 -1.74 15.36
CA ALA A 421 -2.98 -1.65 16.10
C ALA A 421 -2.99 -2.51 17.37
N ILE A 422 -3.53 -1.90 18.42
CA ILE A 422 -3.80 -2.54 19.71
C ILE A 422 -5.30 -2.43 19.97
N VAL A 423 -5.96 -3.56 20.26
CA VAL A 423 -7.39 -3.60 20.53
C VAL A 423 -7.67 -4.24 21.89
N GLY A 424 -8.86 -3.97 22.46
CA GLY A 424 -9.23 -4.56 23.73
C GLY A 424 -8.34 -4.15 24.89
N ALA A 425 -7.84 -2.92 24.89
CA ALA A 425 -7.10 -2.34 26.01
C ALA A 425 -8.08 -1.87 27.11
N GLU A 426 -8.68 -2.80 27.84
CA GLU A 426 -9.81 -2.58 28.77
C GLU A 426 -9.54 -1.55 29.87
N SER A 427 -8.28 -1.34 30.23
CA SER A 427 -7.89 -0.33 31.22
C SER A 427 -7.93 1.11 30.68
N VAL A 428 -8.13 1.28 29.37
CA VAL A 428 -8.27 2.59 28.72
C VAL A 428 -9.72 3.06 28.86
N HIS A 429 -9.95 4.09 29.66
CA HIS A 429 -11.26 4.69 29.84
C HIS A 429 -11.30 6.05 29.17
N ILE A 430 -12.08 6.14 28.07
CA ILE A 430 -12.21 7.36 27.26
C ILE A 430 -13.35 8.21 27.81
N ASP A 431 -13.08 9.51 28.01
CA ASP A 431 -14.02 10.52 28.45
C ASP A 431 -13.79 11.83 27.67
N GLY A 432 -14.61 12.09 26.67
CA GLY A 432 -14.46 13.23 25.77
C GLY A 432 -13.11 13.23 25.04
N LYS A 433 -12.31 14.28 25.24
CA LYS A 433 -10.98 14.47 24.62
C LYS A 433 -9.81 14.03 25.51
N LYS A 434 -9.99 12.97 26.29
CA LYS A 434 -8.96 12.33 27.12
C LYS A 434 -9.25 10.86 27.31
N PHE A 435 -8.22 10.09 27.64
CA PHE A 435 -8.39 8.77 28.25
C PHE A 435 -7.59 8.65 29.53
N THR A 436 -7.99 7.72 30.42
CA THR A 436 -7.29 7.43 31.67
C THR A 436 -6.92 5.96 31.75
N VAL A 437 -5.77 5.69 32.38
CA VAL A 437 -5.33 4.34 32.78
C VAL A 437 -4.85 4.46 34.24
N GLY A 438 -5.64 3.94 35.18
CA GLY A 438 -5.41 4.21 36.60
C GLY A 438 -5.40 5.73 36.87
N ASP A 439 -4.34 6.23 37.50
CA ASP A 439 -4.21 7.66 37.81
C ASP A 439 -3.59 8.49 36.65
N THR A 440 -3.20 7.84 35.56
CA THR A 440 -2.58 8.52 34.41
C THR A 440 -3.63 9.03 33.46
N VAL A 441 -3.55 10.31 33.08
CA VAL A 441 -4.43 10.99 32.14
C VAL A 441 -3.66 11.33 30.87
N VAL A 442 -4.18 10.93 29.71
CA VAL A 442 -3.67 11.29 28.38
C VAL A 442 -4.74 12.12 27.66
N ARG A 443 -4.37 13.31 27.22
CA ARG A 443 -5.28 14.27 26.57
C ARG A 443 -5.10 14.23 25.05
N GLU A 444 -6.05 14.77 24.33
CA GLU A 444 -5.92 15.02 22.90
C GLU A 444 -4.68 15.87 22.61
N GLY A 445 -3.89 15.45 21.64
CA GLY A 445 -2.61 16.07 21.29
C GLY A 445 -1.40 15.52 22.05
N ASP A 446 -1.58 14.82 23.16
CA ASP A 446 -0.47 14.15 23.87
C ASP A 446 0.11 13.03 23.00
N VAL A 447 1.44 12.90 23.05
CA VAL A 447 2.14 11.88 22.23
C VAL A 447 2.19 10.54 22.97
N ILE A 448 1.81 9.49 22.28
CA ILE A 448 1.99 8.11 22.73
C ILE A 448 2.70 7.26 21.68
N SER A 449 3.20 6.12 22.11
CA SER A 449 3.78 5.10 21.26
C SER A 449 3.03 3.78 21.42
N LEU A 450 2.73 3.12 20.28
CA LEU A 450 2.05 1.83 20.23
C LEU A 450 3.00 0.76 19.69
N ASP A 451 3.23 -0.29 20.44
CA ASP A 451 3.85 -1.52 19.94
C ASP A 451 2.77 -2.54 19.58
N GLY A 452 2.35 -2.50 18.33
CA GLY A 452 1.34 -3.44 17.81
C GLY A 452 1.81 -4.90 17.77
N THR A 453 3.11 -5.17 17.98
CA THR A 453 3.68 -6.52 18.04
C THR A 453 3.50 -7.13 19.43
N THR A 454 3.71 -6.34 20.48
CA THR A 454 3.61 -6.78 21.87
C THR A 454 2.28 -6.43 22.53
N GLY A 455 1.50 -5.52 21.92
CA GLY A 455 0.26 -4.97 22.46
C GLY A 455 0.48 -3.89 23.53
N GLU A 456 1.67 -3.30 23.60
CA GLU A 456 2.04 -2.33 24.64
C GLU A 456 1.78 -0.89 24.21
N VAL A 457 1.16 -0.11 25.08
CA VAL A 457 0.95 1.33 24.95
C VAL A 457 1.92 2.05 25.86
N ILE A 458 2.67 3.02 25.35
CA ILE A 458 3.74 3.71 26.06
C ILE A 458 3.49 5.22 25.96
N ILE A 459 3.70 5.95 27.06
CA ILE A 459 3.61 7.42 27.05
C ILE A 459 4.86 8.04 26.44
N GLY A 460 4.65 9.07 25.61
CA GLY A 460 5.72 9.81 24.95
C GLY A 460 6.20 9.16 23.65
N ALA A 461 7.12 9.85 22.99
CA ALA A 461 7.70 9.42 21.73
C ALA A 461 8.86 8.44 21.97
N MET A 462 8.73 7.22 21.49
CA MET A 462 9.80 6.22 21.49
C MET A 462 10.65 6.33 20.23
N MET A 463 11.97 6.09 20.37
CA MET A 463 12.86 6.04 19.23
C MET A 463 12.58 4.80 18.37
N LEU A 464 12.41 5.02 17.08
CA LEU A 464 12.25 3.97 16.09
C LEU A 464 13.63 3.46 15.62
N ALA A 465 13.73 2.16 15.38
CA ALA A 465 14.87 1.49 14.76
C ALA A 465 14.47 0.82 13.46
N GLU A 466 15.43 0.56 12.59
CA GLU A 466 15.20 -0.19 11.37
C GLU A 466 14.64 -1.60 11.67
N ALA A 467 13.71 -2.03 10.85
CA ALA A 467 13.14 -3.37 10.94
C ALA A 467 14.20 -4.44 10.62
N LYS A 468 14.13 -5.57 11.33
CA LYS A 468 14.92 -6.75 11.01
C LYS A 468 14.07 -7.74 10.22
N PRO A 469 14.27 -7.86 8.89
CA PRO A 469 13.49 -8.77 8.05
C PRO A 469 13.61 -10.22 8.53
N THR A 470 12.51 -10.98 8.42
CA THR A 470 12.44 -12.38 8.83
C THR A 470 13.16 -13.32 7.85
N LYS A 471 13.45 -14.55 8.27
CA LYS A 471 14.01 -15.57 7.37
C LYS A 471 13.09 -15.90 6.18
N GLU A 472 11.79 -15.77 6.36
CA GLU A 472 10.79 -15.99 5.32
C GLU A 472 10.88 -14.90 4.24
N PHE A 473 11.15 -13.67 4.62
CA PHE A 473 11.41 -12.56 3.71
C PHE A 473 12.57 -12.90 2.76
N PHE A 474 13.71 -13.31 3.29
CA PHE A 474 14.85 -13.70 2.45
C PHE A 474 14.58 -14.96 1.63
N THR A 475 13.77 -15.89 2.14
CA THR A 475 13.37 -17.11 1.40
C THR A 475 12.53 -16.76 0.17
N ILE A 476 11.54 -15.88 0.33
CA ILE A 476 10.69 -15.40 -0.77
C ILE A 476 11.53 -14.66 -1.82
N LEU A 477 12.43 -13.77 -1.39
CA LEU A 477 13.31 -13.06 -2.31
C LEU A 477 14.27 -13.99 -3.06
N LYS A 478 14.81 -15.01 -2.39
CA LYS A 478 15.62 -16.02 -3.06
C LYS A 478 14.83 -16.77 -4.14
N TRP A 479 13.59 -17.16 -3.87
CA TRP A 479 12.73 -17.81 -4.88
C TRP A 479 12.37 -16.86 -6.03
N ALA A 480 12.17 -15.57 -5.72
CA ALA A 480 11.95 -14.56 -6.75
C ALA A 480 13.18 -14.46 -7.67
N ASP A 481 14.39 -14.44 -7.11
CA ASP A 481 15.62 -14.40 -7.89
C ASP A 481 15.82 -15.67 -8.76
N GLU A 482 15.45 -16.86 -8.25
CA GLU A 482 15.47 -18.11 -9.05
C GLU A 482 14.60 -18.00 -10.31
N VAL A 483 13.49 -17.26 -10.25
CA VAL A 483 12.56 -17.07 -11.38
C VAL A 483 13.05 -16.02 -12.37
N ARG A 484 13.55 -14.87 -11.85
CA ARG A 484 13.89 -13.69 -12.67
C ARG A 484 15.33 -13.71 -13.22
N LYS A 485 16.21 -14.58 -12.72
CA LYS A 485 17.63 -14.67 -13.12
C LYS A 485 17.77 -14.80 -14.62
N GLY A 486 18.56 -13.87 -15.21
CA GLY A 486 18.81 -13.81 -16.65
C GLY A 486 17.64 -13.32 -17.51
N LYS A 487 16.52 -12.86 -16.89
CA LYS A 487 15.35 -12.36 -17.60
C LYS A 487 15.07 -10.87 -17.33
N LEU A 488 15.11 -10.45 -16.06
CA LEU A 488 14.91 -9.08 -15.64
C LEU A 488 15.74 -8.82 -14.39
N ALA A 489 16.82 -8.03 -14.52
CA ALA A 489 17.64 -7.64 -13.39
C ALA A 489 16.98 -6.51 -12.58
N VAL A 490 17.35 -6.39 -11.30
CA VAL A 490 16.93 -5.27 -10.44
C VAL A 490 18.16 -4.50 -10.01
N ARG A 491 18.21 -3.22 -10.36
CA ARG A 491 19.26 -2.26 -10.00
C ARG A 491 18.73 -1.21 -9.04
N ALA A 492 19.63 -0.43 -8.46
CA ALA A 492 19.30 0.69 -7.58
C ALA A 492 19.48 2.05 -8.26
N ASN A 493 18.69 3.02 -7.82
CA ASN A 493 19.01 4.43 -7.94
C ASN A 493 19.73 4.81 -6.62
N ALA A 494 21.00 5.14 -6.70
CA ALA A 494 21.84 5.43 -5.54
C ALA A 494 22.90 6.46 -5.91
N ASP A 495 23.03 7.51 -5.13
CA ASP A 495 23.87 8.65 -5.38
C ASP A 495 25.06 8.73 -4.39
N THR A 496 24.98 7.97 -3.28
CA THR A 496 26.01 7.84 -2.24
C THR A 496 26.45 6.38 -2.05
N ASP A 497 27.58 6.19 -1.38
CA ASP A 497 28.06 4.84 -1.04
C ASP A 497 27.18 4.16 0.03
N GLU A 498 26.59 4.91 0.97
CA GLU A 498 25.64 4.38 1.93
C GLU A 498 24.41 3.80 1.22
N ASP A 499 23.82 4.54 0.27
CA ASP A 499 22.71 4.06 -0.54
C ASP A 499 23.11 2.82 -1.35
N ALA A 500 24.31 2.80 -1.91
CA ALA A 500 24.83 1.68 -2.68
C ALA A 500 25.05 0.43 -1.81
N ILE A 501 25.59 0.58 -0.61
CA ILE A 501 25.75 -0.50 0.37
C ILE A 501 24.38 -1.06 0.73
N LYS A 502 23.42 -0.20 1.07
CA LYS A 502 22.04 -0.59 1.40
C LYS A 502 21.36 -1.32 0.24
N ALA A 503 21.51 -0.79 -0.98
CA ALA A 503 21.00 -1.43 -2.18
C ALA A 503 21.56 -2.84 -2.38
N ARG A 504 22.87 -3.01 -2.15
CA ARG A 504 23.54 -4.30 -2.27
C ARG A 504 23.06 -5.30 -1.20
N GLU A 505 22.84 -4.85 0.03
CA GLU A 505 22.23 -5.66 1.10
C GLU A 505 20.84 -6.18 0.71
N TYR A 506 20.04 -5.35 0.05
CA TYR A 506 18.74 -5.74 -0.47
C TYR A 506 18.79 -6.53 -1.78
N GLY A 507 19.99 -6.80 -2.33
CA GLY A 507 20.21 -7.67 -3.47
C GLY A 507 20.13 -6.98 -4.82
N ALA A 508 20.48 -5.69 -4.91
CA ALA A 508 20.64 -4.98 -6.17
C ALA A 508 21.77 -5.60 -7.01
N GLU A 509 21.55 -5.67 -8.32
CA GLU A 509 22.48 -6.23 -9.31
C GLU A 509 23.28 -5.13 -10.05
N GLY A 510 23.30 -3.94 -9.49
CA GLY A 510 24.01 -2.75 -9.99
C GLY A 510 23.32 -1.47 -9.59
N ILE A 511 23.90 -0.35 -10.03
CA ILE A 511 23.25 0.96 -10.00
C ILE A 511 22.77 1.27 -11.41
N GLY A 512 21.48 1.56 -11.56
CA GLY A 512 20.85 1.94 -12.84
C GLY A 512 20.78 3.46 -13.03
N LEU A 513 20.94 4.22 -11.93
CA LEU A 513 21.02 5.67 -11.95
C LEU A 513 21.82 6.16 -10.75
N CYS A 514 22.92 6.84 -11.01
CA CYS A 514 23.59 7.74 -10.09
C CYS A 514 23.44 9.16 -10.63
N ARG A 515 22.84 10.05 -9.82
CA ARG A 515 22.61 11.46 -10.16
C ARG A 515 23.77 12.29 -9.65
N THR A 516 24.50 12.92 -10.55
CA THR A 516 25.69 13.70 -10.17
C THR A 516 25.36 15.08 -9.60
N GLU A 517 24.16 15.59 -9.81
CA GLU A 517 23.67 16.84 -9.20
C GLU A 517 23.65 16.80 -7.68
N HIS A 518 23.27 15.68 -7.08
CA HIS A 518 23.24 15.55 -5.63
C HIS A 518 24.65 15.67 -5.02
N MET A 519 25.67 15.24 -5.75
CA MET A 519 27.05 15.42 -5.32
C MET A 519 27.47 16.89 -5.34
N PHE A 520 26.91 17.72 -6.22
CA PHE A 520 27.21 19.15 -6.34
C PHE A 520 26.46 20.04 -5.36
N LEU A 521 25.30 19.58 -4.86
CA LEU A 521 24.47 20.33 -3.92
C LEU A 521 24.97 20.27 -2.46
N ALA A 522 25.99 19.47 -2.16
CA ALA A 522 26.55 19.39 -0.81
C ALA A 522 27.08 20.77 -0.37
N PRO A 523 26.91 21.15 0.92
CA PRO A 523 27.21 22.50 1.40
C PRO A 523 28.65 22.95 1.18
N ASP A 524 29.61 22.04 1.21
CA ASP A 524 31.04 22.28 0.99
C ASP A 524 31.41 22.44 -0.49
N ARG A 525 30.57 22.01 -1.41
CA ARG A 525 30.79 21.97 -2.86
C ARG A 525 30.04 23.05 -3.60
N LEU A 526 28.86 23.41 -3.14
CA LEU A 526 28.01 24.43 -3.75
C LEU A 526 28.73 25.75 -4.01
N PRO A 527 29.63 26.27 -3.12
CA PRO A 527 30.41 27.46 -3.41
C PRO A 527 31.34 27.32 -4.62
N VAL A 528 31.91 26.13 -4.83
CA VAL A 528 32.80 25.85 -6.00
C VAL A 528 32.00 25.81 -7.28
N VAL A 529 30.80 25.18 -7.25
CA VAL A 529 29.86 25.17 -8.39
C VAL A 529 29.46 26.60 -8.76
N ARG A 530 29.16 27.45 -7.75
CA ARG A 530 28.85 28.86 -8.00
C ARG A 530 29.99 29.63 -8.61
N ARG A 531 31.24 29.40 -8.15
CA ARG A 531 32.44 29.99 -8.79
C ARG A 531 32.57 29.55 -10.25
N MET A 532 32.28 28.30 -10.57
CA MET A 532 32.30 27.80 -11.96
C MET A 532 31.24 28.50 -12.82
N ILE A 533 30.03 28.73 -12.27
CA ILE A 533 28.95 29.43 -12.96
C ILE A 533 29.31 30.91 -13.17
N LEU A 534 29.93 31.56 -12.18
CA LEU A 534 30.33 32.97 -12.21
C LEU A 534 31.64 33.25 -12.96
N ALA A 535 32.35 32.20 -13.38
CA ALA A 535 33.63 32.34 -14.09
C ALA A 535 33.49 33.21 -15.36
N SER A 536 34.26 34.26 -15.43
CA SER A 536 34.27 35.23 -16.49
C SER A 536 35.37 34.92 -17.54
N THR A 537 36.32 34.08 -17.16
CA THR A 537 37.43 33.65 -18.05
C THR A 537 37.52 32.12 -18.11
N PRO A 538 38.05 31.55 -19.21
CA PRO A 538 38.30 30.11 -19.31
C PRO A 538 39.26 29.58 -18.23
N ALA A 539 40.19 30.39 -17.75
CA ALA A 539 41.11 30.00 -16.69
C ALA A 539 40.39 29.84 -15.34
N GLU A 540 39.52 30.76 -14.98
CA GLU A 540 38.68 30.67 -13.75
C GLU A 540 37.76 29.46 -13.81
N GLU A 541 37.10 29.22 -14.96
CA GLU A 541 36.23 28.05 -15.15
C GLU A 541 37.03 26.74 -14.99
N THR A 542 38.19 26.65 -15.61
CA THR A 542 39.05 25.46 -15.52
C THR A 542 39.53 25.22 -14.10
N ALA A 543 39.91 26.26 -13.33
CA ALA A 543 40.32 26.12 -11.96
C ALA A 543 39.21 25.60 -11.05
N ALA A 544 37.97 26.10 -11.21
CA ALA A 544 36.81 25.62 -10.48
C ALA A 544 36.45 24.17 -10.86
N LEU A 545 36.50 23.83 -12.17
CA LEU A 545 36.27 22.46 -12.63
C LEU A 545 37.32 21.47 -12.11
N ASP A 546 38.60 21.89 -11.99
CA ASP A 546 39.67 21.03 -11.43
C ASP A 546 39.48 20.78 -9.93
N GLU A 547 38.93 21.74 -9.19
CA GLU A 547 38.56 21.56 -7.78
C GLU A 547 37.38 20.58 -7.65
N LEU A 548 36.31 20.78 -8.41
CA LEU A 548 35.15 19.86 -8.46
C LEU A 548 35.57 18.44 -8.86
N ARG A 549 36.47 18.30 -9.83
CA ARG A 549 36.98 17.00 -10.28
C ARG A 549 37.60 16.18 -9.14
N LYS A 550 38.33 16.82 -8.23
CA LYS A 550 38.96 16.11 -7.09
C LYS A 550 37.91 15.49 -6.18
N VAL A 551 36.96 16.30 -5.75
CA VAL A 551 35.89 15.88 -4.85
C VAL A 551 35.02 14.80 -5.51
N GLN A 552 34.64 15.01 -6.74
CA GLN A 552 33.78 14.04 -7.45
C GLN A 552 34.52 12.71 -7.74
N THR A 553 35.87 12.73 -7.84
CA THR A 553 36.66 11.50 -7.92
C THR A 553 36.54 10.67 -6.63
N GLU A 554 36.51 11.30 -5.47
CA GLU A 554 36.35 10.64 -4.17
C GLU A 554 34.98 10.01 -4.04
N ASP A 555 33.91 10.72 -4.43
CA ASP A 555 32.52 10.23 -4.41
C ASP A 555 32.35 9.02 -5.34
N PHE A 556 32.81 9.12 -6.57
CA PHE A 556 32.77 8.00 -7.51
C PHE A 556 33.60 6.80 -7.04
N ALA A 557 34.74 7.04 -6.39
CA ALA A 557 35.57 5.96 -5.86
C ALA A 557 34.83 5.21 -4.72
N ALA A 558 34.17 5.92 -3.82
CA ALA A 558 33.37 5.35 -2.75
C ALA A 558 32.22 4.48 -3.34
N LEU A 559 31.46 5.03 -4.28
CA LEU A 559 30.36 4.36 -4.96
C LEU A 559 30.83 3.10 -5.72
N LEU A 560 31.89 3.21 -6.52
CA LEU A 560 32.44 2.08 -7.31
C LEU A 560 33.00 0.97 -6.41
N ARG A 561 33.58 1.34 -5.26
CA ARG A 561 34.08 0.39 -4.25
C ARG A 561 32.93 -0.41 -3.64
N ALA A 562 31.86 0.28 -3.23
CA ALA A 562 30.64 -0.34 -2.68
C ALA A 562 30.02 -1.33 -3.69
N MET A 563 30.07 -1.03 -4.98
CA MET A 563 29.47 -1.81 -6.06
C MET A 563 30.45 -2.69 -6.84
N SER A 564 31.62 -3.00 -6.27
CA SER A 564 32.61 -3.82 -6.93
C SER A 564 32.02 -5.10 -7.57
N GLY A 565 32.33 -5.34 -8.85
CA GLY A 565 31.82 -6.46 -9.65
C GLY A 565 30.43 -6.27 -10.23
N LEU A 566 29.76 -5.17 -9.93
CA LEU A 566 28.44 -4.81 -10.44
C LEU A 566 28.50 -3.50 -11.24
N PRO A 567 27.63 -3.35 -12.27
CA PRO A 567 27.61 -2.16 -13.10
C PRO A 567 27.09 -0.93 -12.34
N VAL A 568 27.72 0.21 -12.58
CA VAL A 568 27.33 1.52 -12.06
C VAL A 568 27.07 2.45 -13.22
N THR A 569 25.81 2.85 -13.39
CA THR A 569 25.39 3.82 -14.42
C THR A 569 25.42 5.22 -13.84
N VAL A 570 26.34 6.04 -14.29
CA VAL A 570 26.48 7.44 -13.87
C VAL A 570 25.87 8.35 -14.93
N ARG A 571 24.85 9.12 -14.53
CA ARG A 571 24.26 10.16 -15.38
C ARG A 571 25.12 11.42 -15.28
N LEU A 572 25.53 11.93 -16.44
CA LEU A 572 26.17 13.24 -16.49
C LEU A 572 25.17 14.32 -16.07
N LEU A 573 25.69 15.48 -15.62
CA LEU A 573 24.87 16.53 -15.01
C LEU A 573 23.65 16.88 -15.85
N ASP A 574 22.48 16.86 -15.21
CA ASP A 574 21.19 17.06 -15.87
C ASP A 574 20.51 18.41 -15.53
N PRO A 575 20.42 18.87 -14.26
CA PRO A 575 19.63 20.05 -13.95
C PRO A 575 20.21 21.32 -14.53
N PRO A 576 19.38 22.35 -14.77
CA PRO A 576 19.86 23.66 -15.21
C PRO A 576 20.68 24.37 -14.11
N LEU A 577 21.60 25.23 -14.53
CA LEU A 577 22.56 25.87 -13.62
C LEU A 577 21.92 26.78 -12.56
N HIS A 578 20.72 27.32 -12.80
CA HIS A 578 20.08 28.18 -11.81
C HIS A 578 19.68 27.43 -10.52
N GLU A 579 19.52 26.09 -10.56
CA GLU A 579 19.24 25.29 -9.35
C GLU A 579 20.38 25.33 -8.33
N PHE A 580 21.61 25.64 -8.76
CA PHE A 580 22.77 25.80 -7.88
C PHE A 580 22.94 27.24 -7.39
N LEU A 581 22.14 28.17 -7.89
CA LEU A 581 22.18 29.59 -7.54
C LEU A 581 21.16 29.90 -6.44
N PRO A 582 21.39 30.94 -5.62
CA PRO A 582 20.40 31.43 -4.68
C PRO A 582 19.14 31.91 -5.38
N ARG A 583 18.01 31.86 -4.70
CA ARG A 583 16.77 32.41 -5.23
C ARG A 583 16.86 33.94 -5.38
N VAL A 584 16.38 34.43 -6.51
CA VAL A 584 16.40 35.88 -6.81
C VAL A 584 15.61 36.68 -5.81
N ASP A 585 14.43 36.20 -5.39
CA ASP A 585 13.56 36.85 -4.41
C ASP A 585 14.24 36.98 -3.03
N GLU A 586 14.96 35.96 -2.57
CA GLU A 586 15.72 36.02 -1.31
C GLU A 586 16.82 37.09 -1.35
N LEU A 587 17.55 37.16 -2.46
CA LEU A 587 18.61 38.15 -2.65
C LEU A 587 18.02 39.57 -2.82
N GLU A 588 16.86 39.74 -3.46
CA GLU A 588 16.17 41.04 -3.54
C GLU A 588 15.70 41.52 -2.17
N ILE A 589 15.14 40.65 -1.35
CA ILE A 589 14.74 40.98 0.03
C ILE A 589 15.97 41.38 0.82
N LYS A 590 17.08 40.64 0.71
CA LYS A 590 18.34 40.96 1.40
C LYS A 590 18.91 42.30 0.93
N LYS A 591 18.87 42.56 -0.39
CA LYS A 591 19.29 43.83 -0.97
C LYS A 591 18.51 45.03 -0.41
N ALA A 592 17.22 44.87 -0.23
CA ALA A 592 16.33 45.92 0.28
C ALA A 592 16.47 46.14 1.81
N THR A 593 16.91 45.14 2.56
CA THR A 593 16.94 45.19 4.04
C THR A 593 18.34 45.41 4.63
N VAL A 594 19.34 44.69 4.13
CA VAL A 594 20.68 44.69 4.71
C VAL A 594 21.76 45.13 3.70
N GLY A 595 21.46 45.08 2.41
CA GLY A 595 22.43 45.27 1.34
C GLY A 595 23.04 43.94 0.88
N LEU A 596 23.69 43.95 -0.31
CA LEU A 596 24.44 42.81 -0.85
C LEU A 596 25.93 43.05 -0.85
N SER A 597 26.68 41.99 -0.61
CA SER A 597 28.14 41.99 -0.87
C SER A 597 28.42 42.04 -2.40
N ALA A 598 29.67 42.27 -2.77
CA ALA A 598 30.07 42.23 -4.19
C ALA A 598 29.90 40.86 -4.83
N GLU A 599 30.07 39.79 -4.06
CA GLU A 599 29.85 38.42 -4.50
C GLU A 599 28.35 38.11 -4.68
N GLU A 600 27.53 38.51 -3.75
CA GLU A 600 26.05 38.36 -3.83
C GLU A 600 25.43 39.18 -4.96
N THR A 601 26.03 40.34 -5.27
CA THR A 601 25.65 41.13 -6.45
C THR A 601 25.90 40.37 -7.74
N LYS A 602 27.04 39.69 -7.86
CA LYS A 602 27.30 38.80 -9.01
C LYS A 602 26.38 37.60 -9.04
N LEU A 603 26.06 37.01 -7.87
CA LEU A 603 25.15 35.86 -7.78
C LEU A 603 23.72 36.21 -8.22
N ILE A 604 23.18 37.36 -7.86
CA ILE A 604 21.84 37.77 -8.29
C ILE A 604 21.80 38.04 -9.80
N GLU A 605 22.83 38.64 -10.34
CA GLU A 605 22.96 38.85 -11.80
C GLU A 605 23.01 37.52 -12.53
N ALA A 606 23.81 36.56 -12.05
CA ALA A 606 23.88 35.22 -12.63
C ALA A 606 22.53 34.49 -12.47
N ALA A 607 21.90 34.53 -11.28
CA ALA A 607 20.61 33.89 -11.04
C ALA A 607 19.54 34.41 -12.01
N ARG A 608 19.54 35.70 -12.31
CA ARG A 608 18.64 36.31 -13.31
C ARG A 608 18.97 35.88 -14.74
N SER A 609 20.29 35.83 -15.07
CA SER A 609 20.75 35.45 -16.40
C SER A 609 20.45 34.00 -16.74
N TRP A 610 20.52 33.10 -15.76
CA TRP A 610 20.24 31.67 -15.92
C TRP A 610 18.81 31.28 -15.55
N ALA A 611 17.98 32.21 -15.09
CA ALA A 611 16.59 31.93 -14.77
C ALA A 611 15.81 31.53 -16.02
N GLU A 612 15.10 30.45 -15.93
CA GLU A 612 14.28 29.90 -17.00
C GLU A 612 12.80 29.90 -16.63
N VAL A 613 11.94 30.23 -17.60
CA VAL A 613 10.48 30.23 -17.39
C VAL A 613 9.96 28.80 -17.25
N ASN A 614 10.55 27.86 -17.97
CA ASN A 614 10.23 26.44 -17.87
C ASN A 614 11.53 25.60 -17.84
N PRO A 615 12.08 25.36 -16.63
CA PRO A 615 13.33 24.63 -16.44
C PRO A 615 13.32 23.22 -17.03
N MET A 616 12.17 22.57 -17.03
CA MET A 616 12.02 21.20 -17.57
C MET A 616 12.29 21.14 -19.07
N LEU A 617 11.97 22.20 -19.83
CA LEU A 617 12.14 22.28 -21.27
C LEU A 617 13.35 23.14 -21.69
N GLY A 618 14.09 23.68 -20.74
CA GLY A 618 15.16 24.64 -20.93
C GLY A 618 16.55 24.05 -21.15
N THR A 619 17.55 24.76 -20.63
CA THR A 619 18.99 24.48 -20.79
C THR A 619 19.48 23.53 -19.71
N ARG A 620 19.13 22.28 -19.84
CA ARG A 620 19.54 21.19 -18.96
C ARG A 620 20.06 19.98 -19.76
N GLY A 621 20.65 19.01 -19.07
CA GLY A 621 21.12 17.77 -19.66
C GLY A 621 22.15 17.99 -20.77
N VAL A 622 22.03 17.27 -21.88
CA VAL A 622 22.94 17.38 -23.02
C VAL A 622 22.99 18.79 -23.60
N ARG A 623 21.90 19.57 -23.53
CA ARG A 623 21.84 20.96 -23.99
C ARG A 623 22.82 21.84 -23.20
N LEU A 624 22.85 21.67 -21.88
CA LEU A 624 23.85 22.32 -21.02
C LEU A 624 25.27 21.85 -21.38
N GLY A 625 25.45 20.56 -21.63
CA GLY A 625 26.73 20.00 -22.10
C GLY A 625 27.22 20.63 -23.40
N VAL A 626 26.33 20.99 -24.33
CA VAL A 626 26.70 21.71 -25.57
C VAL A 626 27.23 23.13 -25.30
N ILE A 627 26.64 23.81 -24.31
CA ILE A 627 27.05 25.18 -23.92
C ILE A 627 28.31 25.17 -23.04
N LYS A 628 28.43 24.14 -22.16
CA LYS A 628 29.49 23.95 -21.18
C LYS A 628 30.18 22.59 -21.34
N PRO A 629 30.85 22.28 -22.45
CA PRO A 629 31.41 20.94 -22.72
C PRO A 629 32.48 20.54 -21.69
N GLY A 630 33.22 21.52 -21.13
CA GLY A 630 34.19 21.30 -20.05
C GLY A 630 33.65 20.60 -18.82
N LEU A 631 32.36 20.79 -18.52
CA LEU A 631 31.67 20.18 -17.36
C LEU A 631 31.55 18.66 -17.54
N TYR A 632 31.06 18.19 -18.69
CA TYR A 632 30.95 16.76 -19.00
C TYR A 632 32.33 16.08 -19.09
N ALA A 633 33.29 16.74 -19.72
CA ALA A 633 34.67 16.25 -19.78
C ALA A 633 35.29 16.10 -18.41
N MET A 634 35.07 17.05 -17.49
CA MET A 634 35.52 16.99 -16.11
C MET A 634 34.92 15.80 -15.35
N GLN A 635 33.59 15.59 -15.46
CA GLN A 635 32.92 14.46 -14.82
C GLN A 635 33.45 13.10 -15.31
N VAL A 636 33.68 12.95 -16.61
CA VAL A 636 34.26 11.73 -17.17
C VAL A 636 35.69 11.52 -16.66
N ARG A 637 36.53 12.57 -16.61
CA ARG A 637 37.87 12.49 -16.02
C ARG A 637 37.86 12.05 -14.59
N ALA A 638 36.93 12.59 -13.75
CA ALA A 638 36.75 12.20 -12.37
C ALA A 638 36.38 10.71 -12.25
N LEU A 639 35.43 10.27 -13.06
CA LEU A 639 34.93 8.88 -13.06
C LEU A 639 36.01 7.87 -13.50
N LEU A 640 36.82 8.19 -14.52
CA LEU A 640 37.93 7.35 -14.96
C LEU A 640 39.04 7.28 -13.90
N ALA A 641 39.38 8.41 -13.24
CA ALA A 641 40.35 8.44 -12.19
C ALA A 641 39.90 7.62 -10.97
N ALA A 642 38.61 7.73 -10.58
CA ALA A 642 38.00 6.91 -9.54
C ALA A 642 38.04 5.40 -9.85
N ALA A 643 37.75 5.02 -11.09
CA ALA A 643 37.81 3.64 -11.53
C ALA A 643 39.23 3.06 -11.43
N ASP A 644 40.24 3.85 -11.76
CA ASP A 644 41.64 3.43 -11.63
C ASP A 644 42.07 3.28 -10.14
N ILE A 645 41.67 4.22 -9.29
CA ILE A 645 41.92 4.12 -7.84
C ILE A 645 41.34 2.82 -7.29
N VAL A 646 40.08 2.57 -7.56
CA VAL A 646 39.34 1.39 -7.06
C VAL A 646 39.92 0.10 -7.64
N ALA A 647 40.32 0.10 -8.93
CA ALA A 647 41.00 -1.04 -9.52
C ALA A 647 42.38 -1.28 -8.92
N SER A 648 43.13 -0.23 -8.52
CA SER A 648 44.42 -0.35 -7.85
C SER A 648 44.34 -0.93 -6.44
N GLU A 649 43.19 -0.75 -5.79
CA GLU A 649 42.85 -1.36 -4.49
C GLU A 649 42.43 -2.83 -4.59
N GLY A 650 42.33 -3.39 -5.81
CA GLY A 650 41.95 -4.78 -6.07
C GLY A 650 40.47 -5.04 -6.30
N PHE A 651 39.66 -4.00 -6.40
CA PHE A 651 38.26 -4.10 -6.75
C PHE A 651 38.03 -4.14 -8.27
N SER A 652 36.80 -4.45 -8.70
CA SER A 652 36.46 -4.61 -10.13
C SER A 652 35.35 -3.61 -10.54
N PRO A 653 35.70 -2.32 -10.80
CA PRO A 653 34.71 -1.34 -11.24
C PRO A 653 34.18 -1.63 -12.64
N ILE A 654 32.85 -1.51 -12.83
CA ILE A 654 32.17 -1.61 -14.13
C ILE A 654 31.41 -0.30 -14.34
N VAL A 655 31.83 0.51 -15.29
CA VAL A 655 31.35 1.88 -15.47
C VAL A 655 30.45 1.99 -16.69
N GLU A 656 29.28 2.59 -16.51
CA GLU A 656 28.33 2.95 -17.55
C GLU A 656 28.08 4.45 -17.51
N VAL A 657 28.45 5.20 -18.56
CA VAL A 657 28.22 6.64 -18.69
C VAL A 657 26.91 6.88 -19.40
N MET A 658 26.02 7.66 -18.80
CA MET A 658 24.69 7.94 -19.32
C MET A 658 24.52 9.43 -19.66
N ILE A 659 24.20 9.71 -20.91
CA ILE A 659 23.94 11.06 -21.41
C ILE A 659 22.46 11.37 -21.27
N PRO A 660 22.07 12.41 -20.48
CA PRO A 660 20.68 12.77 -20.24
C PRO A 660 20.07 13.60 -21.37
N LEU A 661 18.75 13.59 -21.48
CA LEU A 661 17.90 14.50 -22.25
C LEU A 661 18.22 14.60 -23.76
N THR A 662 18.75 13.54 -24.35
CA THR A 662 19.10 13.47 -25.78
C THR A 662 17.85 13.43 -26.64
N VAL A 663 17.77 14.23 -27.67
CA VAL A 663 16.63 14.29 -28.60
C VAL A 663 17.01 14.04 -30.05
N THR A 664 18.29 14.16 -30.44
CA THR A 664 18.79 13.86 -31.78
C THR A 664 20.01 12.95 -31.73
N LYS A 665 20.27 12.27 -32.86
CA LYS A 665 21.49 11.47 -33.05
C LYS A 665 22.74 12.34 -33.00
N GLU A 666 22.67 13.53 -33.57
CA GLU A 666 23.78 14.48 -33.66
C GLU A 666 24.20 14.99 -32.29
N GLU A 667 23.22 15.35 -31.40
CA GLU A 667 23.51 15.69 -30.00
C GLU A 667 24.21 14.55 -29.27
N LEU A 668 23.69 13.33 -29.43
CA LEU A 668 24.28 12.15 -28.80
C LEU A 668 25.68 11.87 -29.35
N ALA A 669 25.90 11.98 -30.67
CA ALA A 669 27.19 11.79 -31.29
C ALA A 669 28.22 12.80 -30.79
N LEU A 670 27.84 14.07 -30.65
CA LEU A 670 28.69 15.12 -30.09
C LEU A 670 29.05 14.84 -28.64
N ALA A 671 28.08 14.59 -27.78
CA ALA A 671 28.32 14.29 -26.35
C ALA A 671 29.15 13.00 -26.20
N ARG A 672 28.85 11.95 -26.96
CA ARG A 672 29.64 10.72 -27.00
C ARG A 672 31.09 10.98 -27.38
N SER A 673 31.34 11.86 -28.35
CA SER A 673 32.71 12.21 -28.78
C SER A 673 33.53 12.82 -27.63
N TRP A 674 32.94 13.64 -26.77
CA TRP A 674 33.62 14.17 -25.58
C TRP A 674 34.01 13.05 -24.61
N VAL A 675 33.10 12.13 -24.35
CA VAL A 675 33.37 10.98 -23.45
C VAL A 675 34.46 10.09 -24.02
N GLU A 676 34.41 9.77 -25.33
CA GLU A 676 35.42 8.95 -26.03
C GLU A 676 36.79 9.63 -26.06
N GLN A 677 36.82 10.95 -26.23
CA GLN A 677 38.07 11.72 -26.24
C GLN A 677 38.74 11.64 -24.84
N GLU A 678 37.97 11.81 -23.75
CA GLU A 678 38.50 11.69 -22.37
C GLU A 678 39.01 10.27 -22.07
N ILE A 679 38.33 9.24 -22.58
CA ILE A 679 38.79 7.83 -22.43
C ILE A 679 40.10 7.62 -23.17
N LEU A 680 40.24 8.20 -24.39
CA LEU A 680 41.45 8.10 -25.19
C LEU A 680 42.64 8.82 -24.50
N ASP A 681 42.41 10.03 -24.04
CA ASP A 681 43.48 10.85 -23.41
C ASP A 681 43.91 10.27 -22.05
N HIS A 682 42.95 9.77 -21.23
CA HIS A 682 43.27 9.01 -20.05
C HIS A 682 44.13 7.76 -20.35
N SER A 683 43.78 7.02 -21.41
CA SER A 683 44.56 5.86 -21.84
C SER A 683 45.98 6.21 -22.31
N LYS A 684 46.20 7.38 -22.96
CA LYS A 684 47.54 7.89 -23.33
C LYS A 684 48.36 8.27 -22.09
N GLN A 685 47.75 8.99 -21.14
CA GLN A 685 48.41 9.38 -19.88
C GLN A 685 48.94 8.17 -19.09
N ILE A 686 48.15 7.07 -19.00
CA ILE A 686 48.59 5.84 -18.37
C ILE A 686 49.78 5.20 -19.07
N LYS A 687 49.81 5.24 -20.44
CA LYS A 687 50.90 4.67 -21.22
C LYS A 687 52.21 5.46 -21.09
N SER A 688 52.14 6.77 -21.01
CA SER A 688 53.26 7.69 -20.95
C SER A 688 53.85 7.92 -19.54
N ALA A 689 53.22 7.40 -18.51
CA ALA A 689 53.64 7.59 -17.10
C ALA A 689 55.02 6.95 -16.83
N PRO A 690 55.96 7.62 -16.08
CA PRO A 690 57.28 7.12 -15.73
C PRO A 690 57.24 5.78 -14.99
N LYS A 691 58.27 4.95 -15.18
CA LYS A 691 58.37 3.60 -14.61
C LYS A 691 58.78 3.54 -13.15
N SER A 692 58.83 4.64 -12.40
CA SER A 692 59.33 4.71 -11.01
C SER A 692 58.29 5.22 -10.02
N GLY A 693 58.30 4.70 -8.75
CA GLY A 693 57.46 5.11 -7.63
C GLY A 693 56.11 4.38 -7.50
N ALA A 694 55.20 4.93 -6.72
CA ALA A 694 53.85 4.39 -6.44
C ALA A 694 53.04 4.03 -7.70
N ARG A 695 53.33 4.66 -8.82
CA ARG A 695 52.79 4.36 -10.15
C ARG A 695 53.24 3.03 -10.72
N LYS A 696 54.35 2.43 -10.27
CA LYS A 696 54.78 1.06 -10.66
C LYS A 696 53.80 0.01 -10.08
N SER A 697 53.26 0.29 -8.90
CA SER A 697 52.22 -0.51 -8.27
C SER A 697 50.91 -0.45 -9.08
N ILE A 698 50.48 0.74 -9.49
CA ILE A 698 49.27 0.98 -10.32
C ILE A 698 49.40 0.27 -11.67
N LYS A 699 50.56 0.39 -12.34
CA LYS A 699 50.81 -0.24 -13.65
C LYS A 699 50.88 -1.76 -13.58
N ASN A 700 51.41 -2.34 -12.53
CA ASN A 700 51.44 -3.79 -12.28
C ASN A 700 50.09 -4.35 -11.89
N SER A 701 49.29 -3.61 -11.11
CA SER A 701 47.93 -3.94 -10.75
C SER A 701 47.00 -3.91 -12.00
N ILE A 702 47.13 -2.88 -12.87
CA ILE A 702 46.36 -2.75 -14.11
C ILE A 702 46.82 -3.75 -15.17
N LYS A 703 48.08 -4.24 -15.15
CA LYS A 703 48.52 -5.32 -16.05
C LYS A 703 47.90 -6.67 -15.75
N ASN A 704 47.52 -6.90 -14.52
CA ASN A 704 46.89 -8.13 -14.08
C ASN A 704 45.34 -8.03 -13.94
N SER A 705 44.77 -6.82 -13.88
CA SER A 705 43.34 -6.58 -13.92
C SER A 705 42.90 -6.20 -15.36
N LYS A 706 41.82 -6.81 -15.81
CA LYS A 706 41.16 -6.33 -17.07
C LYS A 706 40.76 -4.86 -16.86
N ARG A 707 41.17 -3.97 -17.79
CA ARG A 707 40.80 -2.55 -17.76
C ARG A 707 39.29 -2.41 -17.53
N PRO A 708 38.84 -1.41 -16.72
CA PRO A 708 37.43 -1.16 -16.55
C PRO A 708 36.76 -0.95 -17.90
N LYS A 709 35.76 -1.74 -18.20
CA LYS A 709 34.97 -1.58 -19.41
C LYS A 709 34.03 -0.40 -19.21
N VAL A 710 34.24 0.66 -19.99
CA VAL A 710 33.33 1.82 -20.04
C VAL A 710 32.35 1.62 -21.18
N THR A 711 31.07 1.72 -20.93
CA THR A 711 30.01 1.74 -21.93
C THR A 711 29.31 3.09 -21.92
N ILE A 712 28.85 3.56 -23.06
CA ILE A 712 28.23 4.88 -23.23
C ILE A 712 26.82 4.69 -23.77
N GLY A 713 25.83 5.16 -23.03
CA GLY A 713 24.40 5.10 -23.36
C GLY A 713 23.70 6.43 -23.15
N THR A 714 22.42 6.43 -23.40
CA THR A 714 21.59 7.64 -23.23
C THR A 714 20.29 7.36 -22.53
N MET A 715 19.70 8.41 -21.97
CA MET A 715 18.31 8.36 -21.47
C MET A 715 17.33 8.54 -22.63
N ILE A 716 16.27 7.73 -22.59
CA ILE A 716 15.06 7.91 -23.41
C ILE A 716 13.99 8.49 -22.49
N GLU A 717 13.85 9.81 -22.49
CA GLU A 717 13.00 10.52 -21.53
C GLU A 717 12.19 11.66 -22.19
N THR A 718 12.29 11.80 -23.50
CA THR A 718 11.41 12.67 -24.27
C THR A 718 10.63 11.86 -25.30
N PRO A 719 9.40 12.26 -25.68
CA PRO A 719 8.64 11.58 -26.74
C PRO A 719 9.41 11.52 -28.05
N ARG A 720 10.17 12.59 -28.40
CA ARG A 720 11.00 12.58 -29.63
C ARG A 720 12.09 11.53 -29.58
N ALA A 721 12.80 11.39 -28.43
CA ALA A 721 13.85 10.35 -28.29
C ALA A 721 13.25 8.94 -28.46
N ALA A 722 12.06 8.70 -27.91
CA ALA A 722 11.35 7.43 -28.07
C ALA A 722 10.99 7.15 -29.54
N LEU A 723 10.58 8.18 -30.28
CA LEU A 723 10.24 8.07 -31.70
C LEU A 723 11.47 7.84 -32.59
N VAL A 724 12.64 8.39 -32.29
CA VAL A 724 13.88 8.21 -33.06
C VAL A 724 14.86 7.22 -32.43
N ALA A 725 14.40 6.39 -31.51
CA ALA A 725 15.23 5.47 -30.73
C ALA A 725 16.06 4.51 -31.60
N GLY A 726 15.63 4.20 -32.82
CA GLY A 726 16.40 3.41 -33.76
C GLY A 726 17.72 4.09 -34.16
N GLU A 727 17.70 5.39 -34.47
CA GLU A 727 18.87 6.18 -34.81
C GLU A 727 19.83 6.36 -33.64
N LEU A 728 19.27 6.61 -32.45
CA LEU A 728 20.04 6.71 -31.18
C LEU A 728 20.73 5.39 -30.82
N ALA A 729 20.11 4.25 -31.13
CA ALA A 729 20.65 2.93 -30.82
C ALA A 729 21.92 2.59 -31.60
N GLU A 730 22.05 3.10 -32.81
CA GLU A 730 23.23 2.87 -33.65
C GLU A 730 24.53 3.28 -32.94
N ILE A 731 24.45 4.37 -32.16
CA ILE A 731 25.58 4.95 -31.43
C ILE A 731 25.49 4.86 -29.93
N SER A 732 24.58 4.04 -29.39
CA SER A 732 24.44 3.80 -27.94
C SER A 732 24.77 2.35 -27.57
N ASP A 733 25.40 2.13 -26.42
CA ASP A 733 25.62 0.80 -25.89
C ASP A 733 24.43 0.32 -25.03
N PHE A 734 23.66 1.25 -24.45
CA PHE A 734 22.45 0.98 -23.70
C PHE A 734 21.48 2.16 -23.73
N PHE A 735 20.21 1.88 -23.43
CA PHE A 735 19.17 2.87 -23.12
C PHE A 735 18.72 2.73 -21.69
N SER A 736 18.44 3.85 -21.04
CA SER A 736 17.71 3.91 -19.77
C SER A 736 16.49 4.82 -19.96
N PHE A 737 15.30 4.28 -19.68
CA PHE A 737 14.07 5.06 -19.78
C PHE A 737 13.92 5.96 -18.54
N GLY A 738 13.99 7.29 -18.73
CA GLY A 738 13.68 8.29 -17.71
C GLY A 738 12.18 8.55 -17.66
N THR A 739 11.44 7.63 -17.04
CA THR A 739 9.97 7.65 -17.14
C THR A 739 9.32 8.81 -16.39
N ASN A 740 10.02 9.50 -15.48
CA ASN A 740 9.51 10.72 -14.85
C ASN A 740 9.31 11.82 -15.90
N ASP A 741 10.40 12.20 -16.59
CA ASP A 741 10.37 13.22 -17.65
C ASP A 741 9.54 12.78 -18.86
N LEU A 742 9.63 11.50 -19.23
CA LEU A 742 8.81 10.97 -20.33
C LEU A 742 7.31 11.08 -20.04
N THR A 743 6.90 10.85 -18.80
CA THR A 743 5.49 11.01 -18.36
C THR A 743 5.11 12.48 -18.41
N GLN A 744 5.90 13.37 -17.80
CA GLN A 744 5.64 14.81 -17.80
C GLN A 744 5.45 15.36 -19.21
N MET A 745 6.38 15.04 -20.10
CA MET A 745 6.35 15.55 -21.49
C MET A 745 5.26 14.91 -22.35
N THR A 746 4.88 13.66 -22.09
CA THR A 746 3.82 12.99 -22.84
C THR A 746 2.45 13.52 -22.45
N PHE A 747 2.20 13.78 -21.15
CA PHE A 747 0.97 14.39 -20.67
C PHE A 747 0.94 15.91 -20.81
N GLY A 748 2.10 16.56 -20.97
CA GLY A 748 2.21 18.02 -20.86
C GLY A 748 1.96 18.51 -19.42
N PHE A 749 2.31 17.70 -18.41
CA PHE A 749 2.14 18.00 -17.00
C PHE A 749 3.47 18.34 -16.35
N SER A 750 3.56 19.45 -15.63
CA SER A 750 4.63 19.65 -14.65
C SER A 750 4.22 18.96 -13.35
N ARG A 751 4.99 18.00 -12.89
CA ARG A 751 4.66 17.17 -11.70
C ARG A 751 4.39 18.05 -10.48
N ASP A 752 5.32 18.95 -10.18
CA ASP A 752 5.25 19.81 -8.99
C ASP A 752 4.03 20.72 -8.98
N ASP A 753 3.59 21.17 -10.16
CA ASP A 753 2.43 22.04 -10.29
C ASP A 753 1.10 21.29 -10.21
N VAL A 754 1.04 20.06 -10.74
CA VAL A 754 -0.24 19.35 -10.87
C VAL A 754 -0.54 18.38 -9.73
N GLU A 755 0.49 17.87 -9.04
CA GLU A 755 0.35 16.77 -8.09
C GLU A 755 -0.47 17.16 -6.85
N SER A 756 -0.34 18.41 -6.38
CA SER A 756 -1.00 18.89 -5.18
C SER A 756 -2.47 19.30 -5.36
N ARG A 757 -2.86 19.79 -6.54
CA ARG A 757 -4.20 20.36 -6.78
C ARG A 757 -4.99 19.65 -7.86
N MET A 758 -4.40 19.49 -9.05
CA MET A 758 -5.10 18.94 -10.21
C MET A 758 -5.26 17.43 -10.10
N MET A 759 -4.23 16.72 -9.66
CA MET A 759 -4.22 15.25 -9.64
C MET A 759 -5.33 14.67 -8.75
N PRO A 760 -5.53 15.13 -7.49
CA PRO A 760 -6.64 14.66 -6.68
C PRO A 760 -8.00 14.87 -7.35
N ALA A 761 -8.24 16.04 -7.95
CA ALA A 761 -9.50 16.35 -8.65
C ALA A 761 -9.73 15.44 -9.88
N TYR A 762 -8.67 15.14 -10.64
CA TYR A 762 -8.75 14.25 -11.81
C TYR A 762 -9.05 12.81 -11.40
N LEU A 763 -8.48 12.33 -10.29
CA LEU A 763 -8.74 11.00 -9.75
C LEU A 763 -10.17 10.91 -9.20
N GLU A 764 -10.61 11.92 -8.46
CA GLU A 764 -11.99 12.00 -7.92
C GLU A 764 -13.05 12.05 -9.02
N ALA A 765 -12.81 12.85 -10.05
CA ALA A 765 -13.69 12.94 -11.22
C ALA A 765 -13.62 11.69 -12.14
N GLY A 766 -12.71 10.75 -11.87
CA GLY A 766 -12.51 9.55 -12.69
C GLY A 766 -11.91 9.82 -14.07
N LEU A 767 -11.32 11.00 -14.30
CA LEU A 767 -10.64 11.37 -15.57
C LEU A 767 -9.34 10.59 -15.74
N LEU A 768 -8.65 10.32 -14.63
CA LEU A 768 -7.54 9.40 -14.56
C LEU A 768 -7.90 8.28 -13.58
N LYS A 769 -7.56 7.05 -13.94
CA LYS A 769 -7.78 5.89 -13.07
C LYS A 769 -6.73 5.79 -11.96
N ARG A 770 -5.53 6.36 -12.19
CA ARG A 770 -4.37 6.35 -11.29
C ARG A 770 -3.50 7.58 -11.55
N ASN A 771 -2.70 7.93 -10.56
CA ASN A 771 -1.66 8.93 -10.71
C ASN A 771 -0.57 8.41 -11.68
N PRO A 772 -0.34 9.03 -12.85
CA PRO A 772 0.63 8.57 -13.83
C PRO A 772 2.08 8.73 -13.38
N PHE A 773 2.34 9.45 -12.29
CA PHE A 773 3.67 9.59 -11.67
C PHE A 773 3.99 8.46 -10.68
N GLU A 774 2.98 7.73 -10.18
CA GLU A 774 3.15 6.55 -9.33
C GLU A 774 3.19 5.26 -10.14
N THR A 775 2.20 5.08 -11.03
CA THR A 775 2.08 3.91 -11.91
C THR A 775 2.07 4.38 -13.34
N ILE A 776 2.96 3.83 -14.17
CA ILE A 776 3.13 4.27 -15.56
C ILE A 776 1.82 4.17 -16.34
N ASP A 777 1.50 5.20 -17.10
CA ASP A 777 0.40 5.15 -18.06
C ASP A 777 0.65 4.10 -19.13
N GLN A 778 -0.21 3.10 -19.20
CA GLN A 778 -0.05 1.95 -20.11
C GLN A 778 -0.28 2.32 -21.59
N VAL A 779 -1.12 3.34 -21.84
CA VAL A 779 -1.60 3.70 -23.18
C VAL A 779 -0.62 4.63 -23.88
N GLY A 780 -0.33 5.81 -23.30
CA GLY A 780 0.53 6.81 -23.95
C GLY A 780 2.01 6.53 -23.67
N VAL A 781 2.42 6.67 -22.41
CA VAL A 781 3.84 6.53 -22.01
C VAL A 781 4.35 5.09 -22.24
N GLY A 782 3.52 4.11 -21.88
CA GLY A 782 3.84 2.70 -22.04
C GLY A 782 4.02 2.30 -23.52
N GLU A 783 3.24 2.89 -24.41
CA GLU A 783 3.37 2.67 -25.85
C GLU A 783 4.67 3.26 -26.39
N LEU A 784 5.07 4.45 -25.93
CA LEU A 784 6.37 5.06 -26.27
C LEU A 784 7.56 4.21 -25.81
N VAL A 785 7.49 3.65 -24.59
CA VAL A 785 8.52 2.73 -24.07
C VAL A 785 8.64 1.49 -24.95
N GLN A 786 7.51 0.84 -25.28
CA GLN A 786 7.50 -0.34 -26.13
C GLN A 786 8.01 -0.04 -27.55
N LEU A 787 7.60 1.09 -28.12
CA LEU A 787 8.04 1.54 -29.44
C LEU A 787 9.56 1.77 -29.48
N ALA A 788 10.10 2.48 -28.49
CA ALA A 788 11.53 2.76 -28.37
C ALA A 788 12.34 1.48 -28.17
N ALA A 789 11.89 0.58 -27.29
CA ALA A 789 12.52 -0.71 -27.09
C ALA A 789 12.57 -1.54 -28.39
N LYS A 790 11.46 -1.62 -29.11
CA LYS A 790 11.35 -2.33 -30.40
C LYS A 790 12.28 -1.72 -31.45
N ARG A 791 12.29 -0.39 -31.62
CA ARG A 791 13.14 0.33 -32.59
C ARG A 791 14.61 0.19 -32.23
N GLY A 792 14.98 0.35 -30.97
CA GLY A 792 16.33 0.18 -30.47
C GLY A 792 16.87 -1.23 -30.75
N ARG A 793 16.13 -2.28 -30.41
CA ARG A 793 16.51 -3.67 -30.66
C ARG A 793 16.59 -4.00 -32.18
N LYS A 794 15.74 -3.39 -32.99
CA LYS A 794 15.79 -3.56 -34.46
C LYS A 794 17.07 -2.96 -35.03
N ALA A 795 17.49 -1.79 -34.58
CA ALA A 795 18.72 -1.12 -35.06
C ALA A 795 19.98 -1.77 -34.46
N LYS A 796 19.96 -2.14 -33.19
CA LYS A 796 21.11 -2.78 -32.51
C LYS A 796 20.63 -3.94 -31.64
N ARG A 797 20.70 -5.17 -32.16
CA ARG A 797 20.15 -6.38 -31.53
C ARG A 797 20.61 -6.61 -30.07
N GLY A 798 21.83 -6.23 -29.74
CA GLY A 798 22.42 -6.44 -28.39
C GLY A 798 22.37 -5.22 -27.50
N ILE A 799 21.60 -4.18 -27.82
CA ILE A 799 21.47 -3.00 -26.97
C ILE A 799 20.84 -3.37 -25.65
N LYS A 800 21.44 -2.93 -24.53
CA LYS A 800 20.90 -3.12 -23.20
C LYS A 800 19.80 -2.08 -22.95
N LEU A 801 18.67 -2.51 -22.42
CA LEU A 801 17.51 -1.65 -22.14
C LEU A 801 17.16 -1.69 -20.65
N GLY A 802 17.01 -0.54 -20.03
CA GLY A 802 16.59 -0.44 -18.64
C GLY A 802 15.71 0.75 -18.36
N VAL A 803 15.17 0.82 -17.17
CA VAL A 803 14.40 1.97 -16.67
C VAL A 803 15.00 2.45 -15.37
N CYS A 804 15.04 3.77 -15.17
CA CYS A 804 15.56 4.39 -13.96
C CYS A 804 14.60 5.41 -13.33
N GLY A 805 13.46 5.70 -13.94
CA GLY A 805 12.38 6.48 -13.32
C GLY A 805 11.76 5.77 -12.13
N GLU A 806 10.99 6.48 -11.31
CA GLU A 806 10.36 5.95 -10.10
C GLU A 806 9.46 4.74 -10.36
N HIS A 807 8.88 4.65 -11.55
CA HIS A 807 8.08 3.50 -12.01
C HIS A 807 8.86 2.18 -12.03
N GLY A 808 10.21 2.22 -12.02
CA GLY A 808 11.06 1.03 -11.88
C GLY A 808 10.86 0.25 -10.57
N GLY A 809 10.29 0.88 -9.55
CA GLY A 809 9.93 0.27 -8.27
C GLY A 809 8.44 -0.07 -8.11
N ASP A 810 7.59 0.28 -9.08
CA ASP A 810 6.16 0.01 -9.02
C ASP A 810 5.82 -1.35 -9.64
N PRO A 811 5.12 -2.25 -8.90
CA PRO A 811 4.83 -3.61 -9.35
C PRO A 811 4.08 -3.72 -10.68
N GLU A 812 3.13 -2.83 -10.94
CA GLU A 812 2.35 -2.85 -12.18
C GLU A 812 3.16 -2.35 -13.38
N SER A 813 3.95 -1.30 -13.16
CA SER A 813 4.87 -0.76 -14.16
C SER A 813 5.95 -1.77 -14.56
N ILE A 814 6.48 -2.53 -13.58
CA ILE A 814 7.45 -3.62 -13.83
C ILE A 814 6.87 -4.66 -14.79
N GLY A 815 5.59 -4.97 -14.67
CA GLY A 815 4.90 -5.87 -15.61
C GLY A 815 4.93 -5.35 -17.04
N LEU A 816 4.75 -4.05 -17.26
CA LEU A 816 4.89 -3.42 -18.59
C LEU A 816 6.33 -3.49 -19.10
N PHE A 817 7.32 -3.16 -18.27
CA PHE A 817 8.73 -3.16 -18.65
C PHE A 817 9.22 -4.56 -19.06
N TYR A 818 8.77 -5.60 -18.35
CA TYR A 818 9.03 -6.99 -18.73
C TYR A 818 8.44 -7.32 -20.11
N ARG A 819 7.17 -6.95 -20.36
CA ARG A 819 6.54 -7.17 -21.69
C ARG A 819 7.18 -6.36 -22.81
N ALA A 820 7.71 -5.17 -22.51
CA ALA A 820 8.47 -4.35 -23.44
C ALA A 820 9.87 -4.91 -23.74
N GLY A 821 10.30 -5.95 -23.02
CA GLY A 821 11.58 -6.61 -23.21
C GLY A 821 12.79 -5.86 -22.63
N LEU A 822 12.60 -5.13 -21.53
CA LEU A 822 13.72 -4.50 -20.83
C LEU A 822 14.57 -5.54 -20.10
N ASP A 823 15.86 -5.26 -19.99
CA ASP A 823 16.85 -6.13 -19.35
C ASP A 823 16.94 -5.88 -17.83
N TYR A 824 16.64 -4.63 -17.39
CA TYR A 824 16.62 -4.31 -15.96
C TYR A 824 15.61 -3.21 -15.62
N VAL A 825 15.18 -3.20 -14.37
CA VAL A 825 14.50 -2.09 -13.71
C VAL A 825 15.38 -1.52 -12.59
N SER A 826 15.27 -0.22 -12.32
CA SER A 826 16.04 0.44 -11.27
C SER A 826 15.12 1.30 -10.40
N CYS A 827 15.31 1.24 -9.09
CA CYS A 827 14.48 1.93 -8.10
C CYS A 827 15.30 2.33 -6.86
N SER A 828 14.69 3.10 -5.95
CA SER A 828 15.34 3.42 -4.69
C SER A 828 15.71 2.16 -3.88
N PRO A 829 16.75 2.20 -3.02
CA PRO A 829 17.23 1.03 -2.28
C PRO A 829 16.13 0.27 -1.53
N TYR A 830 15.24 0.98 -0.86
CA TYR A 830 14.15 0.39 -0.07
C TYR A 830 13.08 -0.32 -0.91
N ARG A 831 12.96 0.00 -2.22
CA ARG A 831 12.03 -0.66 -3.14
C ARG A 831 12.61 -1.91 -3.83
N ILE A 832 13.90 -2.19 -3.67
CA ILE A 832 14.55 -3.35 -4.31
C ILE A 832 13.86 -4.68 -3.96
N PRO A 833 13.54 -4.99 -2.69
CA PRO A 833 12.84 -6.23 -2.36
C PRO A 833 11.50 -6.37 -3.10
N ILE A 834 10.74 -5.28 -3.19
CA ILE A 834 9.46 -5.21 -3.90
C ILE A 834 9.68 -5.45 -5.40
N ALA A 835 10.65 -4.77 -6.00
CA ALA A 835 10.96 -4.90 -7.42
C ALA A 835 11.42 -6.32 -7.78
N ARG A 836 12.19 -6.99 -6.90
CA ARG A 836 12.61 -8.41 -7.07
C ARG A 836 11.40 -9.35 -7.11
N LEU A 837 10.46 -9.18 -6.18
CA LEU A 837 9.23 -9.96 -6.15
C LEU A 837 8.35 -9.69 -7.38
N ALA A 838 8.09 -8.41 -7.68
CA ALA A 838 7.25 -7.99 -8.80
C ALA A 838 7.80 -8.46 -10.15
N SER A 839 9.14 -8.42 -10.33
CA SER A 839 9.79 -8.96 -11.51
C SER A 839 9.55 -10.47 -11.69
N ALA A 840 9.65 -11.24 -10.60
CA ALA A 840 9.33 -12.67 -10.64
C ALA A 840 7.85 -12.93 -10.94
N GLN A 841 6.96 -12.15 -10.35
CA GLN A 841 5.51 -12.25 -10.58
C GLN A 841 5.14 -11.90 -12.03
N ALA A 842 5.73 -10.86 -12.60
CA ALA A 842 5.54 -10.49 -14.00
C ALA A 842 5.95 -11.63 -14.95
N ILE A 843 7.07 -12.29 -14.68
CA ILE A 843 7.56 -13.44 -15.46
C ILE A 843 6.62 -14.65 -15.32
N ILE A 844 6.14 -14.96 -14.12
CA ILE A 844 5.19 -16.06 -13.88
C ILE A 844 3.86 -15.78 -14.57
N GLY A 845 3.37 -14.54 -14.50
CA GLY A 845 2.11 -14.10 -15.13
C GLY A 845 2.19 -14.09 -16.65
N GLY A 846 3.30 -13.64 -17.24
CA GLY A 846 3.52 -13.61 -18.68
C GLY A 846 3.57 -14.98 -19.33
N SER A 847 4.11 -16.00 -18.64
CA SER A 847 4.10 -17.38 -19.14
C SER A 847 2.70 -18.02 -19.27
N LYS A 848 1.65 -17.42 -18.68
CA LYS A 848 0.24 -17.85 -18.84
C LYS A 848 -0.47 -17.17 -20.02
N ALA A 849 0.04 -16.03 -20.49
CA ALA A 849 -0.57 -15.31 -21.62
C ALA A 849 -0.16 -15.91 -22.97
N GLU A 850 1.00 -16.57 -23.06
CA GLU A 850 1.46 -17.27 -24.27
C GLU A 850 0.75 -18.61 -24.53
N THR A 851 -0.03 -19.11 -23.54
CA THR A 851 -0.75 -20.38 -23.62
C THR A 851 -2.28 -20.23 -23.76
N LYS A 852 -2.77 -19.03 -24.01
CA LYS A 852 -4.15 -18.74 -24.39
C LYS A 852 -4.17 -17.96 -25.70
#